data_aba15bbbbb1a8f11d6e96b5f104dea3c
#
_entry.id   aba15bbbbb1a8f11d6e96b5f104dea3c
#
_cell.length_a   1.000
_cell.length_b   1.000
_cell.length_c   1.000
_cell.angle_alpha   90.00
_cell.angle_beta   90.00
_cell.angle_gamma   90.00
#
_symmetry.space_group_name_H-M   'P 1'
#
loop_
_entity.id
_entity.type
_entity.pdbx_description
1 polymer ?
#
loop_
_entity_poly.entity_id
_entity_poly.type
_entity_poly.pdbx_seq_one_letter_code
_entity_poly.pdbx_strand_id
1 'polypeptide(L)'
;MKYLVLFGFALAFFCITLTRAISPYKQVLQHSRIRGRQHGPNVCAMQHVAGSNKKYFSNCKQWYHRKICGKPTIISYECCPGYSRVQGQKGCPVALPITNIYNTLGNVGSSSTQLYSDRAKLKAEIEGPGSFTIFAPSNEAWAALPEETIDALVSNVNIELLNALHYHMVDRRILTEELGHGTSLRSMYQDLNIYVHHYPNGIVTANCARIMKADQLATNGVVHVIDRVLMAVANSIQDTLEIDDNFQQLRAAVAAAGLEDMLRSKGEYTLFAPTDKAFSKIPPAALNRILGDPEALKSLLNYHILRRVQCAEAIISGTPMVTLEGMSLEVGCIGDSLTLNSKSIIIDKDILTTNGVIHMIDELLIPDSAKTLLELTEKAGVTKIGSLFKQAGLTTYLEKKEPLTLLAPQDVAFKEEMTVVNEDLRNLLLDHIVKNQLSSKYMYHGQILDTLSGKKLRVFVYRNALCVENTCIAAHDRKGRFGAMMIMDKILTPPVGTIMDMLKADDRFSMLVGAIQTAGLTETLNRPGTFTIFAPTNDAILALPTREQIRVMADPTLLKYHIGEQILVSGGVVSQIVLLKTLQGSNLEMGTKNHVINVNKIPVVDADLMATNGVIHAIDSVLQISAARQTESLNGMEISRKDILRFRERPAKIPSIRMRKVTRGAHQKKSK
;
A
#
# COMPACT_ATOMS: atom_id res chain seq x y z
N MET A 1 29.34 18.43 -43.50
CA MET A 1 28.71 18.45 -42.17
C MET A 1 27.54 17.48 -41.97
N LYS A 2 26.63 17.29 -42.93
CA LYS A 2 25.49 16.32 -42.77
C LYS A 2 25.89 14.84 -42.59
N TYR A 3 26.98 14.40 -43.18
CA TYR A 3 27.45 13.01 -43.08
C TYR A 3 28.19 12.69 -41.77
N LEU A 4 28.82 13.68 -41.12
CA LEU A 4 29.47 13.51 -39.82
C LEU A 4 28.44 13.35 -38.67
N VAL A 5 27.29 14.02 -38.78
CA VAL A 5 26.20 13.92 -37.79
C VAL A 5 25.49 12.57 -37.89
N LEU A 6 25.29 12.03 -39.10
CA LEU A 6 24.71 10.70 -39.30
C LEU A 6 25.62 9.58 -38.80
N PHE A 7 26.95 9.72 -38.96
CA PHE A 7 27.91 8.73 -38.44
C PHE A 7 28.01 8.78 -36.92
N GLY A 8 27.89 9.98 -36.30
CA GLY A 8 27.84 10.14 -34.86
C GLY A 8 26.57 9.52 -34.24
N PHE A 9 25.42 9.67 -34.89
CA PHE A 9 24.16 9.04 -34.46
C PHE A 9 24.20 7.51 -34.62
N ALA A 10 24.77 6.99 -35.72
CA ALA A 10 24.92 5.55 -35.93
C ALA A 10 25.87 4.91 -34.92
N LEU A 11 27.00 5.57 -34.57
CA LEU A 11 27.91 5.09 -33.52
C LEU A 11 27.29 5.18 -32.12
N ALA A 12 26.53 6.23 -31.80
CA ALA A 12 25.80 6.33 -30.54
C ALA A 12 24.68 5.26 -30.44
N PHE A 13 23.96 4.99 -31.53
CA PHE A 13 22.98 3.91 -31.58
C PHE A 13 23.62 2.52 -31.48
N PHE A 14 24.80 2.31 -32.07
CA PHE A 14 25.56 1.06 -31.97
C PHE A 14 26.18 0.86 -30.57
N CYS A 15 26.58 1.91 -29.86
CA CYS A 15 27.02 1.83 -28.46
C CYS A 15 25.86 1.55 -27.48
N ILE A 16 24.64 2.00 -27.80
CA ILE A 16 23.45 1.74 -26.95
C ILE A 16 22.98 0.28 -27.08
N THR A 17 23.21 -0.39 -28.21
CA THR A 17 22.81 -1.77 -28.46
C THR A 17 23.77 -2.83 -27.91
N LEU A 18 24.93 -2.44 -27.36
CA LEU A 18 25.95 -3.37 -26.85
C LEU A 18 26.09 -3.41 -25.32
N THR A 19 25.31 -2.64 -24.57
CA THR A 19 25.20 -2.84 -23.12
C THR A 19 24.20 -3.97 -22.86
N ARG A 20 24.63 -5.24 -22.94
CA ARG A 20 23.90 -6.36 -22.36
C ARG A 20 23.57 -5.99 -20.90
N ALA A 21 22.28 -5.87 -20.60
CA ALA A 21 21.84 -5.58 -19.25
C ALA A 21 22.37 -6.67 -18.31
N ILE A 22 23.20 -6.27 -17.35
CA ILE A 22 23.78 -7.20 -16.35
C ILE A 22 22.59 -7.86 -15.62
N SER A 23 22.58 -9.19 -15.51
CA SER A 23 21.50 -9.91 -14.85
C SER A 23 21.33 -9.42 -13.39
N PRO A 24 20.09 -9.40 -12.85
CA PRO A 24 19.83 -8.99 -11.45
C PRO A 24 20.71 -9.75 -10.45
N TYR A 25 20.94 -11.04 -10.66
CA TYR A 25 21.85 -11.86 -9.86
C TYR A 25 23.27 -11.30 -9.85
N LYS A 26 23.85 -10.99 -11.02
CA LYS A 26 25.20 -10.44 -11.14
C LYS A 26 25.30 -9.06 -10.51
N GLN A 27 24.27 -8.23 -10.61
CA GLN A 27 24.23 -6.92 -9.93
C GLN A 27 24.32 -7.08 -8.42
N VAL A 28 23.52 -7.97 -7.83
CA VAL A 28 23.51 -8.20 -6.38
C VAL A 28 24.83 -8.83 -5.92
N LEU A 29 25.37 -9.79 -6.67
CA LEU A 29 26.68 -10.38 -6.42
C LEU A 29 27.79 -9.33 -6.43
N GLN A 30 27.77 -8.41 -7.40
CA GLN A 30 28.75 -7.33 -7.52
C GLN A 30 28.67 -6.39 -6.31
N HIS A 31 27.48 -6.00 -5.87
CA HIS A 31 27.32 -5.19 -4.65
C HIS A 31 27.83 -5.91 -3.40
N SER A 32 27.51 -7.20 -3.26
CA SER A 32 27.99 -8.04 -2.16
C SER A 32 29.52 -8.14 -2.14
N ARG A 33 30.14 -8.29 -3.31
CA ARG A 33 31.61 -8.31 -3.49
C ARG A 33 32.26 -6.97 -3.12
N ILE A 34 31.65 -5.84 -3.51
CA ILE A 34 32.14 -4.49 -3.13
C ILE A 34 32.15 -4.35 -1.61
N ARG A 35 31.09 -4.78 -0.91
CA ARG A 35 31.03 -4.75 0.57
C ARG A 35 32.00 -5.71 1.24
N GLY A 36 32.28 -6.86 0.63
CA GLY A 36 33.25 -7.85 1.12
C GLY A 36 34.71 -7.46 0.93
N ARG A 37 35.01 -6.47 0.09
CA ARG A 37 36.38 -6.12 -0.36
C ARG A 37 37.40 -5.87 0.77
N GLN A 38 36.97 -5.33 1.90
CA GLN A 38 37.84 -5.08 3.06
C GLN A 38 38.34 -6.38 3.72
N HIS A 39 37.63 -7.52 3.50
CA HIS A 39 37.98 -8.82 4.07
C HIS A 39 38.92 -9.65 3.17
N GLY A 40 39.30 -9.12 2.01
CA GLY A 40 40.24 -9.74 1.08
C GLY A 40 39.65 -9.97 -0.31
N PRO A 41 40.44 -10.52 -1.25
CA PRO A 41 39.99 -10.79 -2.61
C PRO A 41 38.86 -11.83 -2.62
N ASN A 42 37.90 -11.66 -3.54
CA ASN A 42 36.78 -12.58 -3.79
C ASN A 42 35.94 -12.95 -2.56
N VAL A 43 35.81 -12.03 -1.59
CA VAL A 43 34.92 -12.14 -0.46
C VAL A 43 33.61 -11.42 -0.75
N CYS A 44 32.51 -12.08 -0.45
CA CYS A 44 31.14 -11.57 -0.58
C CYS A 44 30.53 -11.35 0.81
N ALA A 45 29.78 -10.25 0.98
CA ALA A 45 28.99 -10.00 2.17
C ALA A 45 27.67 -10.73 2.06
N MET A 46 27.42 -11.67 2.96
CA MET A 46 26.18 -12.45 3.04
C MET A 46 25.36 -11.97 4.22
N GLN A 47 24.04 -11.90 4.05
CA GLN A 47 23.10 -11.53 5.08
C GLN A 47 22.34 -12.78 5.53
N HIS A 48 22.57 -13.19 6.77
CA HIS A 48 21.92 -14.33 7.40
C HIS A 48 20.70 -13.90 8.19
N VAL A 49 19.61 -14.61 8.07
CA VAL A 49 18.43 -14.42 8.91
C VAL A 49 18.62 -15.20 10.20
N ALA A 50 18.61 -14.51 11.34
CA ALA A 50 18.82 -15.14 12.64
C ALA A 50 17.78 -16.25 12.90
N GLY A 51 18.26 -17.41 13.40
CA GLY A 51 17.42 -18.58 13.66
C GLY A 51 16.94 -19.32 12.41
N SER A 52 17.59 -19.11 11.25
CA SER A 52 17.29 -19.86 10.03
C SER A 52 18.53 -20.09 9.19
N ASN A 53 18.47 -21.05 8.26
CA ASN A 53 19.55 -21.32 7.30
C ASN A 53 19.51 -20.38 6.08
N LYS A 54 18.62 -19.37 6.09
CA LYS A 54 18.44 -18.46 4.96
C LYS A 54 19.57 -17.44 4.87
N LYS A 55 20.25 -17.44 3.72
CA LYS A 55 21.34 -16.53 3.39
C LYS A 55 21.04 -15.80 2.09
N TYR A 56 21.35 -14.52 2.04
CA TYR A 56 21.17 -13.68 0.86
C TYR A 56 22.43 -12.86 0.60
N PHE A 57 22.71 -12.53 -0.67
CA PHE A 57 23.72 -11.53 -0.98
C PHE A 57 23.31 -10.17 -0.42
N SER A 58 24.20 -9.51 0.31
CA SER A 58 23.88 -8.22 0.89
C SER A 58 23.76 -7.14 -0.18
N ASN A 59 22.54 -6.60 -0.35
CA ASN A 59 22.22 -5.55 -1.30
C ASN A 59 22.05 -4.19 -0.59
N CYS A 60 22.58 -3.10 -1.18
CA CYS A 60 22.56 -1.77 -0.55
C CYS A 60 21.17 -1.12 -0.43
N LYS A 61 20.21 -1.50 -1.27
CA LYS A 61 18.91 -0.79 -1.32
C LYS A 61 17.79 -1.39 -0.49
N GLN A 62 17.71 -2.71 -0.36
CA GLN A 62 16.53 -3.38 0.19
C GLN A 62 16.73 -3.93 1.61
N TRP A 63 17.96 -4.18 2.03
CA TRP A 63 18.29 -4.82 3.31
C TRP A 63 18.87 -3.85 4.34
N TYR A 64 18.71 -2.55 4.11
CA TYR A 64 19.24 -1.50 4.97
C TYR A 64 18.67 -1.55 6.40
N HIS A 65 17.49 -2.13 6.59
CA HIS A 65 16.81 -2.18 7.89
C HIS A 65 17.28 -3.31 8.82
N ARG A 66 18.27 -4.12 8.44
CA ARG A 66 18.80 -5.24 9.25
C ARG A 66 17.75 -6.25 9.73
N LYS A 67 16.59 -6.31 9.11
CA LYS A 67 15.50 -7.23 9.45
C LYS A 67 14.85 -7.80 8.19
N ILE A 68 14.59 -9.09 8.20
CA ILE A 68 13.79 -9.80 7.20
C ILE A 68 12.60 -10.41 7.94
N CYS A 69 11.38 -10.03 7.57
CA CYS A 69 10.17 -10.46 8.26
C CYS A 69 10.24 -10.26 9.81
N GLY A 70 10.75 -9.09 10.23
CA GLY A 70 10.89 -8.79 11.66
C GLY A 70 12.08 -9.44 12.35
N LYS A 71 12.68 -10.49 11.77
CA LYS A 71 13.86 -11.17 12.31
C LYS A 71 15.13 -10.34 12.05
N PRO A 72 16.03 -10.23 13.03
CA PRO A 72 17.31 -9.56 12.82
C PRO A 72 18.16 -10.35 11.84
N THR A 73 19.02 -9.64 11.12
CA THR A 73 19.97 -10.25 10.20
C THR A 73 21.40 -9.93 10.60
N ILE A 74 22.29 -10.89 10.40
CA ILE A 74 23.73 -10.79 10.69
C ILE A 74 24.46 -10.82 9.35
N ILE A 75 25.46 -9.95 9.19
CA ILE A 75 26.31 -9.96 8.01
C ILE A 75 27.52 -10.84 8.30
N SER A 76 27.71 -11.88 7.49
CA SER A 76 28.93 -12.68 7.42
C SER A 76 29.69 -12.41 6.13
N TYR A 77 30.96 -12.78 6.13
CA TYR A 77 31.85 -12.62 4.99
C TYR A 77 32.35 -13.99 4.55
N GLU A 78 31.85 -14.44 3.40
CA GLU A 78 32.11 -15.77 2.84
C GLU A 78 32.79 -15.65 1.48
N CYS A 79 33.36 -16.74 0.96
CA CYS A 79 33.86 -16.73 -0.40
C CYS A 79 32.74 -16.48 -1.39
N CYS A 80 32.96 -15.59 -2.36
CA CYS A 80 32.07 -15.46 -3.48
C CYS A 80 31.97 -16.81 -4.25
N PRO A 81 30.84 -17.09 -4.91
CA PRO A 81 30.70 -18.29 -5.75
C PRO A 81 31.88 -18.46 -6.72
N GLY A 82 32.41 -19.68 -6.84
CA GLY A 82 33.56 -20.00 -7.68
C GLY A 82 34.95 -19.79 -7.06
N TYR A 83 35.02 -19.43 -5.77
CA TYR A 83 36.29 -19.19 -5.06
C TYR A 83 36.37 -19.96 -3.75
N SER A 84 37.59 -20.27 -3.31
CA SER A 84 37.88 -20.96 -2.05
C SER A 84 38.92 -20.25 -1.20
N ARG A 85 38.88 -20.50 0.12
CA ARG A 85 39.89 -20.03 1.08
C ARG A 85 41.10 -20.93 1.09
N VAL A 86 42.26 -20.34 1.33
CA VAL A 86 43.49 -21.03 1.66
C VAL A 86 43.86 -20.72 3.10
N GLN A 87 44.26 -21.74 3.85
CA GLN A 87 44.67 -21.54 5.25
C GLN A 87 45.86 -20.58 5.34
N GLY A 88 45.77 -19.58 6.20
CA GLY A 88 46.79 -18.56 6.38
C GLY A 88 46.74 -17.38 5.41
N GLN A 89 45.89 -17.39 4.38
CA GLN A 89 45.70 -16.28 3.44
C GLN A 89 44.41 -15.49 3.70
N LYS A 90 44.51 -14.16 3.49
CA LYS A 90 43.34 -13.28 3.65
C LYS A 90 42.42 -13.39 2.41
N GLY A 91 41.12 -13.59 2.66
CA GLY A 91 40.13 -13.67 1.60
C GLY A 91 40.00 -15.04 0.95
N CYS A 92 39.63 -15.06 -0.33
CA CYS A 92 39.40 -16.26 -1.13
C CYS A 92 40.18 -16.16 -2.45
N PRO A 93 41.50 -16.32 -2.40
CA PRO A 93 42.37 -16.02 -3.54
C PRO A 93 42.31 -17.07 -4.66
N VAL A 94 41.87 -18.31 -4.36
CA VAL A 94 41.92 -19.43 -5.30
C VAL A 94 40.57 -19.61 -5.97
N ALA A 95 40.58 -19.59 -7.31
CA ALA A 95 39.41 -20.00 -8.09
C ALA A 95 39.24 -21.52 -8.02
N LEU A 96 37.98 -21.98 -7.92
CA LEU A 96 37.69 -23.41 -8.02
C LEU A 96 38.10 -23.94 -9.39
N PRO A 97 38.67 -25.14 -9.47
CA PRO A 97 39.08 -25.75 -10.75
C PRO A 97 37.86 -25.98 -11.65
N ILE A 98 37.99 -25.67 -12.93
CA ILE A 98 36.99 -26.03 -13.94
C ILE A 98 37.16 -27.50 -14.26
N THR A 99 36.18 -28.31 -13.83
CA THR A 99 36.14 -29.76 -14.06
C THR A 99 34.85 -30.13 -14.83
N ASN A 100 34.61 -31.42 -15.11
CA ASN A 100 33.28 -31.80 -15.63
C ASN A 100 32.18 -31.53 -14.61
N ILE A 101 30.92 -31.61 -15.05
CA ILE A 101 29.73 -31.31 -14.20
C ILE A 101 29.74 -32.18 -12.95
N TYR A 102 29.99 -33.50 -13.08
CA TYR A 102 29.97 -34.42 -11.94
C TYR A 102 30.93 -33.99 -10.80
N ASN A 103 32.17 -33.67 -11.15
CA ASN A 103 33.14 -33.19 -10.16
C ASN A 103 32.84 -31.79 -9.67
N THR A 104 32.27 -30.93 -10.51
CA THR A 104 31.84 -29.58 -10.13
C THR A 104 30.76 -29.62 -9.06
N LEU A 105 29.81 -30.56 -9.10
CA LEU A 105 28.76 -30.75 -8.09
C LEU A 105 29.35 -30.89 -6.67
N GLY A 106 30.40 -31.72 -6.52
CA GLY A 106 31.12 -31.87 -5.24
C GLY A 106 31.78 -30.56 -4.75
N ASN A 107 32.38 -29.79 -5.67
CA ASN A 107 33.13 -28.56 -5.36
C ASN A 107 32.22 -27.39 -4.95
N VAL A 108 30.98 -27.35 -5.43
CA VAL A 108 30.07 -26.21 -5.21
C VAL A 108 29.11 -26.38 -4.02
N GLY A 109 29.15 -27.54 -3.34
CA GLY A 109 28.30 -27.85 -2.18
C GLY A 109 27.00 -28.59 -2.53
N SER A 110 27.01 -29.35 -3.61
CA SER A 110 25.92 -30.22 -4.08
C SER A 110 26.36 -31.69 -4.12
N SER A 111 27.15 -32.13 -3.13
CA SER A 111 27.66 -33.52 -3.06
C SER A 111 26.55 -34.57 -2.91
N SER A 112 25.40 -34.19 -2.31
CA SER A 112 24.23 -35.08 -2.32
C SER A 112 23.67 -35.29 -3.71
N THR A 113 23.61 -34.24 -4.55
CA THR A 113 23.23 -34.38 -5.96
C THR A 113 24.23 -35.27 -6.74
N GLN A 114 25.53 -35.10 -6.46
CA GLN A 114 26.58 -35.95 -7.02
C GLN A 114 26.38 -37.44 -6.63
N LEU A 115 26.13 -37.71 -5.33
CA LEU A 115 25.87 -39.06 -4.82
C LEU A 115 24.60 -39.67 -5.46
N TYR A 116 23.53 -38.93 -5.57
CA TYR A 116 22.30 -39.41 -6.20
C TYR A 116 22.46 -39.63 -7.71
N SER A 117 23.26 -38.80 -8.39
CA SER A 117 23.60 -39.00 -9.79
C SER A 117 24.37 -40.32 -9.99
N ASP A 118 25.27 -40.68 -9.08
CA ASP A 118 26.00 -41.96 -9.11
C ASP A 118 25.06 -43.14 -8.89
N ARG A 119 24.17 -43.05 -7.86
CA ARG A 119 23.16 -44.09 -7.60
C ARG A 119 22.20 -44.32 -8.75
N ALA A 120 21.75 -43.26 -9.42
CA ALA A 120 20.87 -43.32 -10.60
C ALA A 120 21.60 -43.70 -11.90
N LYS A 121 22.90 -43.99 -11.85
CA LYS A 121 23.77 -44.31 -13.02
C LYS A 121 23.86 -43.16 -14.04
N LEU A 122 23.56 -41.93 -13.65
CA LEU A 122 23.63 -40.71 -14.46
C LEU A 122 25.07 -40.23 -14.63
N LYS A 123 26.02 -40.70 -13.80
CA LYS A 123 27.41 -40.24 -13.77
C LYS A 123 28.07 -40.24 -15.15
N ALA A 124 27.95 -41.33 -15.93
CA ALA A 124 28.57 -41.45 -17.26
C ALA A 124 28.06 -40.37 -18.22
N GLU A 125 26.79 -39.97 -18.13
CA GLU A 125 26.19 -38.95 -18.98
C GLU A 125 26.73 -37.55 -18.60
N ILE A 126 26.76 -37.20 -17.32
CA ILE A 126 27.21 -35.88 -16.85
C ILE A 126 28.75 -35.72 -16.77
N GLU A 127 29.52 -36.81 -16.89
CA GLU A 127 30.97 -36.77 -17.09
C GLU A 127 31.35 -36.71 -18.58
N GLY A 128 30.45 -37.21 -19.43
CA GLY A 128 30.67 -37.31 -20.86
C GLY A 128 30.72 -35.98 -21.62
N PRO A 129 30.99 -36.04 -22.93
CA PRO A 129 30.92 -34.86 -23.78
C PRO A 129 29.48 -34.37 -23.90
N GLY A 130 29.30 -33.05 -23.88
CA GLY A 130 27.99 -32.43 -23.96
C GLY A 130 28.02 -30.96 -23.63
N SER A 131 26.86 -30.36 -23.53
CA SER A 131 26.71 -28.97 -23.14
C SER A 131 25.46 -28.82 -22.29
N PHE A 132 25.56 -29.16 -21.01
CA PHE A 132 24.40 -29.23 -20.11
C PHE A 132 24.32 -28.04 -19.18
N THR A 133 23.10 -27.73 -18.74
CA THR A 133 22.84 -26.92 -17.56
C THR A 133 22.19 -27.79 -16.50
N ILE A 134 22.75 -27.78 -15.28
CA ILE A 134 22.15 -28.48 -14.13
C ILE A 134 21.74 -27.46 -13.06
N PHE A 135 20.46 -27.49 -12.70
CA PHE A 135 19.96 -26.83 -11.51
C PHE A 135 20.14 -27.79 -10.32
N ALA A 136 21.31 -27.74 -9.68
CA ALA A 136 21.71 -28.71 -8.67
C ALA A 136 21.18 -28.33 -7.28
N PRO A 137 20.30 -29.13 -6.65
CA PRO A 137 19.92 -28.92 -5.26
C PRO A 137 21.16 -28.98 -4.35
N SER A 138 21.22 -28.05 -3.38
CA SER A 138 22.26 -28.09 -2.34
C SER A 138 22.06 -29.31 -1.43
N ASN A 139 23.06 -29.61 -0.60
CA ASN A 139 22.94 -30.70 0.37
C ASN A 139 21.78 -30.46 1.33
N GLU A 140 21.59 -29.19 1.76
CA GLU A 140 20.50 -28.77 2.63
C GLU A 140 19.14 -28.89 1.93
N ALA A 141 19.08 -28.69 0.61
CA ALA A 141 17.85 -28.84 -0.17
C ALA A 141 17.36 -30.30 -0.19
N TRP A 142 18.28 -31.24 -0.35
CA TRP A 142 17.96 -32.68 -0.24
C TRP A 142 17.56 -33.07 1.18
N ALA A 143 18.28 -32.57 2.18
CA ALA A 143 17.99 -32.85 3.60
C ALA A 143 16.65 -32.22 4.09
N ALA A 144 16.11 -31.26 3.35
CA ALA A 144 14.82 -30.63 3.66
C ALA A 144 13.61 -31.38 3.09
N LEU A 145 13.81 -32.38 2.23
CA LEU A 145 12.72 -33.20 1.73
C LEU A 145 12.14 -34.07 2.85
N PRO A 146 10.80 -34.28 2.87
CA PRO A 146 10.19 -35.29 3.73
C PRO A 146 10.80 -36.67 3.50
N GLU A 147 10.97 -37.43 4.57
CA GLU A 147 11.58 -38.77 4.52
C GLU A 147 10.83 -39.70 3.55
N GLU A 148 9.50 -39.64 3.56
CA GLU A 148 8.64 -40.39 2.61
C GLU A 148 8.94 -40.05 1.15
N THR A 149 9.23 -38.80 0.82
CA THR A 149 9.57 -38.35 -0.52
C THR A 149 10.95 -38.87 -0.95
N ILE A 150 11.93 -38.82 -0.03
CA ILE A 150 13.26 -39.35 -0.28
C ILE A 150 13.18 -40.85 -0.50
N ASP A 151 12.45 -41.59 0.33
CA ASP A 151 12.26 -43.03 0.25
C ASP A 151 11.58 -43.42 -1.07
N ALA A 152 10.56 -42.67 -1.50
CA ALA A 152 9.92 -42.88 -2.79
C ALA A 152 10.91 -42.74 -3.97
N LEU A 153 11.75 -41.70 -3.94
CA LEU A 153 12.76 -41.46 -4.98
C LEU A 153 13.85 -42.54 -4.97
N VAL A 154 14.31 -42.96 -3.79
CA VAL A 154 15.44 -43.88 -3.65
C VAL A 154 15.01 -45.36 -3.76
N SER A 155 13.73 -45.68 -3.51
CA SER A 155 13.22 -47.05 -3.67
C SER A 155 13.24 -47.53 -5.16
N ASN A 156 13.15 -46.59 -6.09
CA ASN A 156 13.21 -46.87 -7.53
C ASN A 156 14.25 -45.97 -8.23
N VAL A 157 15.53 -46.18 -7.90
CA VAL A 157 16.66 -45.34 -8.34
C VAL A 157 16.81 -45.25 -9.87
N ASN A 158 16.43 -46.29 -10.61
CA ASN A 158 16.59 -46.35 -12.07
C ASN A 158 15.44 -45.63 -12.82
N ILE A 159 14.35 -45.31 -12.18
CA ILE A 159 13.20 -44.65 -12.78
C ILE A 159 12.94 -43.32 -12.07
N GLU A 160 12.46 -43.33 -10.81
CA GLU A 160 12.01 -42.13 -10.10
C GLU A 160 13.16 -41.16 -9.85
N LEU A 161 14.28 -41.64 -9.29
CA LEU A 161 15.43 -40.80 -9.02
C LEU A 161 16.08 -40.28 -10.31
N LEU A 162 16.22 -41.14 -11.34
CA LEU A 162 16.77 -40.74 -12.64
C LEU A 162 15.89 -39.68 -13.32
N ASN A 163 14.58 -39.87 -13.32
CA ASN A 163 13.62 -38.91 -13.87
C ASN A 163 13.68 -37.55 -13.12
N ALA A 164 13.73 -37.59 -11.80
CA ALA A 164 13.88 -36.38 -10.98
C ALA A 164 15.19 -35.65 -11.33
N LEU A 165 16.31 -36.36 -11.48
CA LEU A 165 17.59 -35.75 -11.85
C LEU A 165 17.56 -35.20 -13.28
N HIS A 166 16.97 -35.90 -14.26
CA HIS A 166 16.78 -35.39 -15.62
C HIS A 166 15.87 -34.16 -15.66
N TYR A 167 14.89 -34.05 -14.76
CA TYR A 167 14.09 -32.83 -14.64
C TYR A 167 14.91 -31.62 -14.17
N HIS A 168 16.01 -31.81 -13.45
CA HIS A 168 16.95 -30.74 -13.07
C HIS A 168 17.93 -30.35 -14.20
N MET A 169 17.89 -31.03 -15.35
CA MET A 169 18.86 -30.87 -16.42
C MET A 169 18.22 -30.27 -17.68
N VAL A 170 19.01 -29.46 -18.39
CA VAL A 170 18.68 -28.91 -19.70
C VAL A 170 19.82 -29.23 -20.66
N ASP A 171 19.51 -29.74 -21.87
CA ASP A 171 20.47 -30.15 -22.89
C ASP A 171 21.02 -28.95 -23.68
N ARG A 172 21.52 -27.96 -22.97
CA ARG A 172 22.34 -26.84 -23.47
C ARG A 172 22.95 -26.07 -22.31
N ARG A 173 24.08 -25.41 -22.55
CA ARG A 173 24.70 -24.51 -21.59
C ARG A 173 23.98 -23.18 -21.57
N ILE A 174 23.49 -22.74 -20.38
CA ILE A 174 22.76 -21.50 -20.18
C ILE A 174 23.34 -20.78 -18.98
N LEU A 175 23.82 -19.54 -19.17
CA LEU A 175 24.27 -18.66 -18.09
C LEU A 175 23.11 -17.75 -17.62
N THR A 176 23.25 -17.19 -16.42
CA THR A 176 22.22 -16.27 -15.89
C THR A 176 21.98 -15.03 -16.75
N GLU A 177 22.91 -14.67 -17.64
CA GLU A 177 22.73 -13.59 -18.62
C GLU A 177 21.77 -13.98 -19.75
N GLU A 178 21.62 -15.24 -20.01
CA GLU A 178 20.76 -15.82 -21.05
C GLU A 178 19.37 -16.17 -20.50
N LEU A 179 19.26 -16.28 -19.16
CA LEU A 179 18.00 -16.51 -18.46
C LEU A 179 17.22 -15.19 -18.38
N GLY A 180 16.18 -15.04 -19.18
CA GLY A 180 15.24 -13.93 -19.09
C GLY A 180 14.19 -14.15 -17.98
N HIS A 181 13.51 -13.08 -17.56
CA HIS A 181 12.33 -13.20 -16.71
C HIS A 181 11.19 -13.87 -17.50
N GLY A 182 10.50 -14.84 -16.89
CA GLY A 182 9.44 -15.61 -17.55
C GLY A 182 9.94 -16.64 -18.57
N THR A 183 11.25 -16.91 -18.63
CA THR A 183 11.80 -17.94 -19.54
C THR A 183 11.39 -19.33 -19.08
N SER A 184 10.87 -20.13 -19.98
CA SER A 184 10.66 -21.57 -19.81
C SER A 184 11.79 -22.34 -20.50
N LEU A 185 12.39 -23.24 -19.75
CA LEU A 185 13.48 -24.11 -20.22
C LEU A 185 12.97 -25.55 -20.30
N ARG A 186 13.13 -26.20 -21.45
CA ARG A 186 12.77 -27.59 -21.62
C ARG A 186 13.78 -28.46 -20.86
N SER A 187 13.31 -29.26 -19.90
CA SER A 187 14.14 -30.19 -19.15
C SER A 187 14.40 -31.45 -19.97
N MET A 188 15.35 -32.27 -19.54
CA MET A 188 15.64 -33.58 -20.15
C MET A 188 14.63 -34.67 -19.73
N TYR A 189 13.65 -34.35 -18.90
CA TYR A 189 12.57 -35.25 -18.51
C TYR A 189 11.27 -34.89 -19.22
N GLN A 190 10.84 -35.72 -20.17
CA GLN A 190 9.57 -35.64 -20.89
C GLN A 190 9.25 -34.26 -21.48
N ASP A 191 10.26 -33.45 -21.79
CA ASP A 191 10.12 -32.09 -22.28
C ASP A 191 9.34 -31.14 -21.33
N LEU A 192 9.15 -31.51 -20.05
CA LEU A 192 8.53 -30.67 -19.06
C LEU A 192 9.39 -29.43 -18.76
N ASN A 193 8.75 -28.30 -18.59
CA ASN A 193 9.45 -27.02 -18.47
C ASN A 193 9.92 -26.70 -17.04
N ILE A 194 11.08 -26.05 -16.95
CA ILE A 194 11.56 -25.34 -15.78
C ILE A 194 11.31 -23.84 -16.02
N TYR A 195 10.61 -23.16 -15.10
CA TYR A 195 10.24 -21.77 -15.23
C TYR A 195 11.18 -20.88 -14.44
N VAL A 196 11.80 -19.89 -15.10
CA VAL A 196 12.79 -19.00 -14.49
C VAL A 196 12.19 -17.62 -14.28
N HIS A 197 12.27 -17.11 -13.05
CA HIS A 197 11.77 -15.77 -12.72
C HIS A 197 12.85 -14.93 -12.03
N HIS A 198 12.91 -13.66 -12.42
CA HIS A 198 13.80 -12.66 -11.85
C HIS A 198 13.00 -11.66 -11.02
N TYR A 199 13.48 -11.32 -9.84
CA TYR A 199 12.82 -10.39 -8.95
C TYR A 199 13.65 -9.13 -8.70
N PRO A 200 13.00 -7.98 -8.40
CA PRO A 200 13.70 -6.71 -8.21
C PRO A 200 14.73 -6.70 -7.07
N ASN A 201 14.62 -7.64 -6.12
CA ASN A 201 15.57 -7.84 -5.02
C ASN A 201 16.84 -8.60 -5.43
N GLY A 202 16.97 -8.97 -6.72
CA GLY A 202 18.10 -9.73 -7.25
C GLY A 202 17.99 -11.24 -7.04
N ILE A 203 16.88 -11.73 -6.51
CA ILE A 203 16.59 -13.16 -6.44
C ILE A 203 16.22 -13.65 -7.84
N VAL A 204 16.79 -14.78 -8.21
CA VAL A 204 16.44 -15.55 -9.40
C VAL A 204 16.00 -16.92 -8.95
N THR A 205 14.89 -17.41 -9.49
CA THR A 205 14.35 -18.73 -9.16
C THR A 205 14.19 -19.60 -10.40
N ALA A 206 14.35 -20.90 -10.21
CA ALA A 206 13.96 -21.95 -11.15
C ALA A 206 12.87 -22.77 -10.47
N ASN A 207 11.64 -22.79 -11.00
CA ASN A 207 10.48 -23.41 -10.33
C ASN A 207 10.38 -22.99 -8.83
N CYS A 208 10.43 -21.71 -8.57
CA CYS A 208 10.47 -21.12 -7.22
C CYS A 208 11.63 -21.58 -6.30
N ALA A 209 12.48 -22.51 -6.72
CA ALA A 209 13.74 -22.77 -6.06
C ALA A 209 14.71 -21.62 -6.32
N ARG A 210 15.26 -21.02 -5.25
CA ARG A 210 16.18 -19.89 -5.39
C ARG A 210 17.56 -20.35 -5.87
N ILE A 211 18.10 -19.69 -6.86
CA ILE A 211 19.48 -19.92 -7.32
C ILE A 211 20.44 -19.24 -6.33
N MET A 212 21.15 -20.03 -5.56
CA MET A 212 22.09 -19.58 -4.54
C MET A 212 23.48 -19.28 -5.09
N LYS A 213 23.99 -20.19 -5.93
CA LYS A 213 25.28 -20.05 -6.61
C LYS A 213 25.07 -20.30 -8.10
N ALA A 214 25.03 -19.24 -8.87
CA ALA A 214 24.85 -19.34 -10.31
C ALA A 214 26.18 -19.41 -11.06
N ASP A 215 26.10 -19.81 -12.32
CA ASP A 215 27.19 -19.74 -13.31
C ASP A 215 28.48 -20.49 -12.88
N GLN A 216 28.35 -21.62 -12.19
CA GLN A 216 29.49 -22.45 -11.86
C GLN A 216 29.90 -23.25 -13.11
N LEU A 217 30.98 -22.79 -13.75
CA LEU A 217 31.44 -23.33 -15.04
C LEU A 217 32.00 -24.73 -14.89
N ALA A 218 31.62 -25.60 -15.80
CA ALA A 218 32.21 -26.94 -16.02
C ALA A 218 32.70 -27.06 -17.44
N THR A 219 33.57 -28.06 -17.73
CA THR A 219 34.13 -28.30 -19.05
C THR A 219 33.06 -28.72 -20.06
N ASN A 220 31.98 -29.38 -19.60
CA ASN A 220 30.87 -29.87 -20.40
C ASN A 220 29.52 -29.21 -20.00
N GLY A 221 29.56 -28.02 -19.42
CA GLY A 221 28.32 -27.28 -19.10
C GLY A 221 28.42 -26.25 -18.02
N VAL A 222 27.32 -26.04 -17.27
CA VAL A 222 27.21 -25.11 -16.17
C VAL A 222 26.32 -25.68 -15.05
N VAL A 223 26.67 -25.39 -13.81
CA VAL A 223 25.90 -25.77 -12.63
C VAL A 223 25.34 -24.51 -11.95
N HIS A 224 24.04 -24.50 -11.69
CA HIS A 224 23.37 -23.53 -10.85
C HIS A 224 22.91 -24.22 -9.56
N VAL A 225 23.47 -23.86 -8.43
CA VAL A 225 23.07 -24.44 -7.13
C VAL A 225 21.78 -23.79 -6.65
N ILE A 226 20.79 -24.61 -6.35
CA ILE A 226 19.44 -24.19 -5.90
C ILE A 226 19.13 -24.65 -4.48
N ASP A 227 18.19 -23.97 -3.80
CA ASP A 227 17.82 -24.20 -2.40
C ASP A 227 16.69 -25.22 -2.20
N ARG A 228 16.16 -25.82 -3.28
CA ARG A 228 15.13 -26.85 -3.27
C ARG A 228 15.34 -27.89 -4.35
N VAL A 229 14.80 -29.08 -4.14
CA VAL A 229 14.65 -30.08 -5.17
C VAL A 229 13.45 -29.69 -6.06
N LEU A 230 13.64 -29.73 -7.39
CA LEU A 230 12.57 -29.42 -8.35
C LEU A 230 11.66 -30.65 -8.50
N MET A 231 10.35 -30.39 -8.36
CA MET A 231 9.33 -31.38 -8.68
C MET A 231 8.77 -31.07 -10.07
N ALA A 232 8.48 -32.12 -10.85
CA ALA A 232 7.94 -31.97 -12.19
C ALA A 232 6.56 -31.33 -12.18
N VAL A 233 6.35 -30.34 -13.06
CA VAL A 233 5.13 -29.53 -13.12
C VAL A 233 4.38 -29.87 -14.41
N ALA A 234 3.19 -30.48 -14.27
CA ALA A 234 2.36 -30.89 -15.38
C ALA A 234 0.98 -30.22 -15.40
N ASN A 235 0.46 -29.80 -14.24
CA ASN A 235 -0.89 -29.30 -14.06
C ASN A 235 -0.95 -27.77 -14.17
N SER A 236 -2.04 -27.23 -14.72
CA SER A 236 -2.38 -25.80 -14.61
C SER A 236 -2.91 -25.46 -13.22
N ILE A 237 -3.13 -24.16 -12.95
CA ILE A 237 -3.78 -23.72 -11.70
C ILE A 237 -5.15 -24.38 -11.58
N GLN A 238 -5.96 -24.38 -12.65
CA GLN A 238 -7.29 -24.98 -12.64
C GLN A 238 -7.23 -26.50 -12.38
N ASP A 239 -6.33 -27.23 -13.03
CA ASP A 239 -6.18 -28.68 -12.83
C ASP A 239 -5.79 -29.00 -11.38
N THR A 240 -4.94 -28.15 -10.76
CA THR A 240 -4.55 -28.29 -9.36
C THR A 240 -5.73 -28.06 -8.42
N LEU A 241 -6.58 -27.05 -8.69
CA LEU A 241 -7.80 -26.82 -7.91
C LEU A 241 -8.82 -27.97 -8.04
N GLU A 242 -8.84 -28.67 -9.17
CA GLU A 242 -9.72 -29.83 -9.39
C GLU A 242 -9.28 -31.08 -8.63
N ILE A 243 -7.99 -31.24 -8.42
CA ILE A 243 -7.39 -32.42 -7.78
C ILE A 243 -7.35 -32.30 -6.24
N ASP A 244 -7.12 -31.09 -5.71
CA ASP A 244 -6.93 -30.87 -4.28
C ASP A 244 -8.26 -30.64 -3.55
N ASP A 245 -8.58 -31.54 -2.62
CA ASP A 245 -9.83 -31.53 -1.84
C ASP A 245 -9.97 -30.32 -0.91
N ASN A 246 -8.93 -29.59 -0.62
CA ASN A 246 -8.98 -28.38 0.19
C ASN A 246 -9.64 -27.19 -0.51
N PHE A 247 -9.91 -27.27 -1.82
CA PHE A 247 -10.39 -26.17 -2.66
C PHE A 247 -11.79 -26.37 -3.24
N GLN A 248 -12.66 -27.18 -2.63
CA GLN A 248 -13.99 -27.46 -3.17
C GLN A 248 -14.84 -26.18 -3.33
N GLN A 249 -14.84 -25.29 -2.33
CA GLN A 249 -15.58 -24.03 -2.39
C GLN A 249 -14.94 -23.02 -3.36
N LEU A 250 -13.63 -22.94 -3.39
CA LEU A 250 -12.92 -22.09 -4.34
C LEU A 250 -13.17 -22.53 -5.78
N ARG A 251 -13.14 -23.82 -6.06
CA ARG A 251 -13.45 -24.40 -7.38
C ARG A 251 -14.88 -24.04 -7.83
N ALA A 252 -15.86 -24.21 -6.94
CA ALA A 252 -17.25 -23.83 -7.22
C ALA A 252 -17.37 -22.32 -7.51
N ALA A 253 -16.66 -21.49 -6.75
CA ALA A 253 -16.64 -20.03 -6.94
C ALA A 253 -15.99 -19.63 -8.28
N VAL A 254 -14.87 -20.26 -8.66
CA VAL A 254 -14.17 -20.02 -9.93
C VAL A 254 -15.07 -20.39 -11.13
N ALA A 255 -15.76 -21.53 -11.06
CA ALA A 255 -16.72 -21.96 -12.08
C ALA A 255 -17.89 -20.98 -12.20
N ALA A 256 -18.49 -20.57 -11.07
CA ALA A 256 -19.60 -19.59 -11.05
C ALA A 256 -19.19 -18.21 -11.60
N ALA A 257 -17.93 -17.83 -11.48
CA ALA A 257 -17.39 -16.57 -12.02
C ALA A 257 -16.91 -16.68 -13.47
N GLY A 258 -16.89 -17.87 -14.07
CA GLY A 258 -16.40 -18.13 -15.43
C GLY A 258 -14.90 -17.86 -15.60
N LEU A 259 -14.08 -18.17 -14.58
CA LEU A 259 -12.63 -17.95 -14.60
C LEU A 259 -11.81 -19.22 -14.89
N GLU A 260 -12.46 -20.37 -15.11
CA GLU A 260 -11.81 -21.67 -15.34
C GLU A 260 -10.85 -21.63 -16.54
N ASP A 261 -11.31 -21.10 -17.68
CA ASP A 261 -10.49 -21.01 -18.90
C ASP A 261 -9.25 -20.12 -18.70
N MET A 262 -9.38 -19.04 -17.94
CA MET A 262 -8.24 -18.17 -17.63
C MET A 262 -7.21 -18.90 -16.77
N LEU A 263 -7.65 -19.65 -15.75
CA LEU A 263 -6.77 -20.39 -14.84
C LEU A 263 -6.22 -21.69 -15.46
N ARG A 264 -6.76 -22.15 -16.60
CA ARG A 264 -6.24 -23.29 -17.39
C ARG A 264 -5.31 -22.84 -18.51
N SER A 265 -5.53 -21.65 -19.06
CA SER A 265 -4.76 -21.16 -20.21
C SER A 265 -3.34 -20.71 -19.82
N LYS A 266 -2.48 -20.60 -20.85
CA LYS A 266 -1.12 -20.08 -20.67
C LYS A 266 -1.14 -18.67 -20.08
N GLY A 267 -0.29 -18.43 -19.09
CA GLY A 267 -0.19 -17.15 -18.39
C GLY A 267 0.90 -17.19 -17.33
N GLU A 268 1.03 -16.08 -16.62
CA GLU A 268 1.90 -15.95 -15.46
C GLU A 268 1.05 -15.43 -14.29
N TYR A 269 0.52 -16.32 -13.48
CA TYR A 269 -0.36 -15.97 -12.39
C TYR A 269 0.19 -16.38 -11.03
N THR A 270 -0.19 -15.64 -10.01
CA THR A 270 -0.12 -16.10 -8.63
C THR A 270 -1.53 -16.13 -8.07
N LEU A 271 -1.96 -17.27 -7.59
CA LEU A 271 -3.23 -17.42 -6.90
C LEU A 271 -2.99 -17.59 -5.40
N PHE A 272 -3.52 -16.67 -4.61
CA PHE A 272 -3.67 -16.86 -3.18
C PHE A 272 -4.98 -17.62 -2.95
N ALA A 273 -4.88 -18.93 -2.80
CA ALA A 273 -6.01 -19.85 -2.76
C ALA A 273 -6.54 -20.04 -1.33
N PRO A 274 -7.72 -19.49 -1.00
CA PRO A 274 -8.34 -19.74 0.28
C PRO A 274 -8.84 -21.18 0.34
N THR A 275 -8.52 -21.87 1.44
CA THR A 275 -9.01 -23.23 1.70
C THR A 275 -10.49 -23.21 2.10
N ASP A 276 -11.16 -24.36 2.06
CA ASP A 276 -12.55 -24.50 2.52
C ASP A 276 -12.73 -24.05 3.97
N LYS A 277 -11.69 -24.25 4.81
CA LYS A 277 -11.65 -23.71 6.18
C LYS A 277 -11.62 -22.18 6.21
N ALA A 278 -10.99 -21.54 5.24
CA ALA A 278 -10.99 -20.07 5.13
C ALA A 278 -12.38 -19.52 4.80
N PHE A 279 -13.12 -20.19 3.91
CA PHE A 279 -14.50 -19.85 3.59
C PHE A 279 -15.43 -20.01 4.80
N SER A 280 -15.24 -21.05 5.61
CA SER A 280 -16.07 -21.31 6.79
C SER A 280 -15.92 -20.27 7.90
N LYS A 281 -14.87 -19.45 7.88
CA LYS A 281 -14.68 -18.33 8.83
C LYS A 281 -15.60 -17.14 8.52
N ILE A 282 -16.17 -17.05 7.32
CA ILE A 282 -17.03 -15.93 6.91
C ILE A 282 -18.46 -16.18 7.36
N PRO A 283 -19.16 -15.17 7.94
CA PRO A 283 -20.57 -15.30 8.27
C PRO A 283 -21.40 -15.72 7.06
N PRO A 284 -22.29 -16.74 7.18
CA PRO A 284 -23.01 -17.30 6.05
C PRO A 284 -23.81 -16.26 5.24
N ALA A 285 -24.39 -15.26 5.90
CA ALA A 285 -25.14 -14.19 5.22
C ALA A 285 -24.25 -13.35 4.29
N ALA A 286 -23.03 -12.99 4.74
CA ALA A 286 -22.07 -12.24 3.94
C ALA A 286 -21.52 -13.08 2.78
N LEU A 287 -21.20 -14.35 3.05
CA LEU A 287 -20.72 -15.28 2.03
C LEU A 287 -21.76 -15.49 0.93
N ASN A 288 -23.02 -15.84 1.30
CA ASN A 288 -24.12 -16.05 0.36
C ASN A 288 -24.40 -14.78 -0.47
N ARG A 289 -24.32 -13.59 0.12
CA ARG A 289 -24.46 -12.31 -0.59
C ARG A 289 -23.38 -12.15 -1.66
N ILE A 290 -22.11 -12.44 -1.34
CA ILE A 290 -21.00 -12.30 -2.29
C ILE A 290 -21.11 -13.36 -3.40
N LEU A 291 -21.34 -14.61 -3.05
CA LEU A 291 -21.47 -15.72 -4.02
C LEU A 291 -22.70 -15.56 -4.94
N GLY A 292 -23.77 -14.94 -4.44
CA GLY A 292 -24.99 -14.67 -5.20
C GLY A 292 -24.95 -13.41 -6.07
N ASP A 293 -23.86 -12.62 -6.02
CA ASP A 293 -23.66 -11.42 -6.84
C ASP A 293 -22.46 -11.63 -7.79
N PRO A 294 -22.68 -11.82 -9.11
CA PRO A 294 -21.61 -12.13 -10.06
C PRO A 294 -20.46 -11.12 -10.07
N GLU A 295 -20.76 -9.82 -9.90
CA GLU A 295 -19.73 -8.79 -9.89
C GLU A 295 -18.93 -8.80 -8.58
N ALA A 296 -19.59 -9.02 -7.44
CA ALA A 296 -18.91 -9.15 -6.15
C ALA A 296 -18.01 -10.40 -6.14
N LEU A 297 -18.51 -11.52 -6.66
CA LEU A 297 -17.76 -12.78 -6.79
C LEU A 297 -16.54 -12.62 -7.69
N LYS A 298 -16.71 -11.99 -8.86
CA LYS A 298 -15.61 -11.72 -9.78
C LYS A 298 -14.57 -10.80 -9.16
N SER A 299 -14.98 -9.74 -8.46
CA SER A 299 -14.07 -8.86 -7.73
C SER A 299 -13.34 -9.61 -6.62
N LEU A 300 -14.02 -10.46 -5.87
CA LEU A 300 -13.42 -11.31 -4.85
C LEU A 300 -12.32 -12.18 -5.43
N LEU A 301 -12.59 -12.95 -6.47
CA LEU A 301 -11.62 -13.86 -7.08
C LEU A 301 -10.46 -13.10 -7.73
N ASN A 302 -10.73 -12.02 -8.45
CA ASN A 302 -9.69 -11.18 -9.04
C ASN A 302 -8.77 -10.54 -7.98
N TYR A 303 -9.26 -10.33 -6.76
CA TYR A 303 -8.45 -9.83 -5.65
C TYR A 303 -7.48 -10.87 -5.10
N HIS A 304 -7.71 -12.17 -5.35
CA HIS A 304 -6.83 -13.27 -4.99
C HIS A 304 -5.76 -13.57 -6.05
N ILE A 305 -5.80 -12.92 -7.22
CA ILE A 305 -4.94 -13.25 -8.36
C ILE A 305 -4.01 -12.09 -8.70
N LEU A 306 -2.72 -12.38 -8.88
CA LEU A 306 -1.73 -11.46 -9.46
C LEU A 306 -1.43 -11.86 -10.91
N ARG A 307 -1.18 -10.88 -11.79
CA ARG A 307 -0.68 -11.10 -13.18
C ARG A 307 0.85 -11.20 -13.22
N ARG A 308 1.41 -12.06 -12.41
CA ARG A 308 2.83 -12.39 -12.40
C ARG A 308 3.05 -13.61 -11.52
N VAL A 309 4.10 -14.35 -11.76
CA VAL A 309 4.54 -15.37 -10.81
C VAL A 309 5.30 -14.72 -9.66
N GLN A 310 4.85 -14.93 -8.43
CA GLN A 310 5.44 -14.40 -7.23
C GLN A 310 5.78 -15.53 -6.26
N CYS A 311 6.99 -16.07 -6.36
CA CYS A 311 7.46 -17.09 -5.43
C CYS A 311 7.63 -16.54 -4.02
N ALA A 312 7.39 -17.36 -3.00
CA ALA A 312 7.43 -16.97 -1.60
C ALA A 312 8.79 -16.39 -1.15
N GLU A 313 9.89 -16.94 -1.65
CA GLU A 313 11.24 -16.44 -1.33
C GLU A 313 11.52 -15.03 -1.88
N ALA A 314 10.76 -14.59 -2.87
CA ALA A 314 10.87 -13.25 -3.46
C ALA A 314 9.87 -12.24 -2.86
N ILE A 315 8.99 -12.67 -1.97
CA ILE A 315 8.05 -11.81 -1.26
C ILE A 315 8.81 -11.03 -0.18
N ILE A 316 8.68 -9.69 -0.23
CA ILE A 316 9.31 -8.78 0.73
C ILE A 316 8.20 -8.08 1.52
N SER A 317 8.29 -8.15 2.85
CA SER A 317 7.36 -7.43 3.74
C SER A 317 7.36 -5.92 3.45
N GLY A 318 6.17 -5.34 3.42
CA GLY A 318 5.95 -3.92 3.13
C GLY A 318 5.93 -3.56 1.64
N THR A 319 5.98 -4.56 0.75
CA THR A 319 5.82 -4.32 -0.70
C THR A 319 4.37 -4.56 -1.11
N PRO A 320 3.66 -3.55 -1.63
CA PRO A 320 2.31 -3.75 -2.13
C PRO A 320 2.33 -4.58 -3.43
N MET A 321 1.43 -5.53 -3.55
CA MET A 321 1.23 -6.35 -4.74
C MET A 321 -0.13 -6.02 -5.36
N VAL A 322 -0.12 -5.54 -6.61
CA VAL A 322 -1.34 -5.19 -7.33
C VAL A 322 -2.02 -6.46 -7.84
N THR A 323 -3.29 -6.63 -7.52
CA THR A 323 -4.13 -7.76 -7.92
C THR A 323 -4.81 -7.53 -9.28
N LEU A 324 -5.45 -8.56 -9.84
CA LEU A 324 -6.30 -8.44 -11.03
C LEU A 324 -7.49 -7.51 -10.84
N GLU A 325 -7.98 -7.39 -9.61
CA GLU A 325 -9.06 -6.46 -9.27
C GLU A 325 -8.59 -5.00 -9.34
N GLY A 326 -7.27 -4.75 -9.26
CA GLY A 326 -6.64 -3.42 -9.33
C GLY A 326 -6.26 -2.85 -7.97
N MET A 327 -6.73 -3.43 -6.87
CA MET A 327 -6.29 -3.06 -5.53
C MET A 327 -5.01 -3.80 -5.13
N SER A 328 -4.25 -3.21 -4.21
CA SER A 328 -3.02 -3.82 -3.71
C SER A 328 -3.30 -4.68 -2.48
N LEU A 329 -2.61 -5.83 -2.42
CA LEU A 329 -2.43 -6.62 -1.21
C LEU A 329 -1.19 -6.12 -0.46
N GLU A 330 -1.31 -5.94 0.84
CA GLU A 330 -0.19 -5.63 1.70
C GLU A 330 0.42 -6.92 2.26
N VAL A 331 1.71 -7.12 2.02
CA VAL A 331 2.43 -8.28 2.56
C VAL A 331 3.09 -7.92 3.87
N GLY A 332 2.83 -8.72 4.89
CA GLY A 332 3.43 -8.62 6.21
C GLY A 332 4.08 -9.94 6.65
N CYS A 333 4.52 -9.97 7.91
CA CYS A 333 5.04 -11.19 8.55
C CYS A 333 4.62 -11.21 10.02
N ILE A 334 4.18 -12.38 10.46
CA ILE A 334 3.93 -12.69 11.87
C ILE A 334 4.82 -13.90 12.23
N GLY A 335 5.88 -13.66 13.03
CA GLY A 335 6.89 -14.68 13.26
C GLY A 335 7.58 -15.13 11.98
N ASP A 336 7.48 -16.41 11.65
CA ASP A 336 8.03 -17.02 10.41
C ASP A 336 7.04 -17.08 9.26
N SER A 337 5.77 -16.75 9.52
CA SER A 337 4.70 -16.85 8.54
C SER A 337 4.52 -15.54 7.78
N LEU A 338 4.33 -15.64 6.47
CA LEU A 338 3.93 -14.54 5.61
C LEU A 338 2.44 -14.28 5.79
N THR A 339 2.06 -13.01 5.85
CA THR A 339 0.67 -12.58 6.00
C THR A 339 0.26 -11.65 4.88
N LEU A 340 -1.03 -11.67 4.54
CA LEU A 340 -1.66 -10.77 3.58
C LEU A 340 -2.65 -9.87 4.34
N ASN A 341 -2.58 -8.55 4.08
CA ASN A 341 -3.41 -7.54 4.74
C ASN A 341 -3.38 -7.63 6.28
N SER A 342 -2.24 -8.04 6.84
CA SER A 342 -1.99 -8.20 8.30
C SER A 342 -2.88 -9.22 9.02
N LYS A 343 -3.62 -10.07 8.28
CA LYS A 343 -4.55 -11.06 8.84
C LYS A 343 -4.30 -12.45 8.28
N SER A 344 -4.54 -12.64 6.98
CA SER A 344 -4.45 -13.95 6.34
C SER A 344 -3.01 -14.49 6.35
N ILE A 345 -2.85 -15.74 6.77
CA ILE A 345 -1.56 -16.42 6.83
C ILE A 345 -1.43 -17.33 5.60
N ILE A 346 -0.27 -17.30 4.97
CA ILE A 346 0.08 -18.27 3.94
C ILE A 346 0.45 -19.57 4.65
N ILE A 347 -0.41 -20.60 4.50
CA ILE A 347 -0.29 -21.91 5.17
C ILE A 347 0.69 -22.79 4.41
N ASP A 348 0.50 -22.89 3.09
CA ASP A 348 1.38 -23.59 2.18
C ASP A 348 1.76 -22.68 1.00
N LYS A 349 2.95 -22.85 0.48
CA LYS A 349 3.56 -21.90 -0.46
C LYS A 349 4.25 -22.58 -1.61
N ASP A 350 4.26 -21.89 -2.75
CA ASP A 350 4.98 -22.30 -3.94
C ASP A 350 4.48 -23.64 -4.52
N ILE A 351 3.17 -23.88 -4.52
CA ILE A 351 2.56 -24.98 -5.28
C ILE A 351 2.62 -24.57 -6.75
N LEU A 352 3.53 -25.21 -7.48
CA LEU A 352 3.86 -24.84 -8.85
C LEU A 352 2.86 -25.41 -9.85
N THR A 353 2.56 -24.60 -10.87
CA THR A 353 1.70 -24.96 -11.99
C THR A 353 2.31 -24.53 -13.31
N THR A 354 1.82 -25.05 -14.43
CA THR A 354 2.34 -24.73 -15.78
C THR A 354 2.09 -23.26 -16.18
N ASN A 355 1.17 -22.58 -15.52
CA ASN A 355 0.80 -21.20 -15.81
C ASN A 355 0.89 -20.27 -14.57
N GLY A 356 1.57 -20.72 -13.50
CA GLY A 356 1.74 -19.88 -12.33
C GLY A 356 2.14 -20.60 -11.06
N VAL A 357 1.75 -19.99 -9.93
CA VAL A 357 2.00 -20.51 -8.59
C VAL A 357 0.77 -20.30 -7.69
N ILE A 358 0.50 -21.28 -6.84
CA ILE A 358 -0.57 -21.20 -5.84
C ILE A 358 0.08 -21.06 -4.45
N HIS A 359 -0.47 -20.19 -3.62
CA HIS A 359 -0.20 -20.11 -2.19
C HIS A 359 -1.50 -20.34 -1.44
N MET A 360 -1.56 -21.37 -0.62
CA MET A 360 -2.72 -21.62 0.25
C MET A 360 -2.81 -20.58 1.36
N ILE A 361 -3.99 -20.04 1.58
CA ILE A 361 -4.26 -19.07 2.64
C ILE A 361 -5.38 -19.52 3.57
N ASP A 362 -5.31 -19.09 4.84
CA ASP A 362 -6.23 -19.49 5.90
C ASP A 362 -7.44 -18.56 6.07
N GLU A 363 -7.50 -17.46 5.32
CA GLU A 363 -8.60 -16.49 5.34
C GLU A 363 -8.98 -16.04 3.92
N LEU A 364 -10.28 -15.77 3.72
CA LEU A 364 -10.78 -15.20 2.48
C LEU A 364 -10.48 -13.69 2.43
N LEU A 365 -9.83 -13.24 1.36
CA LEU A 365 -9.49 -11.83 1.15
C LEU A 365 -10.68 -11.10 0.49
N ILE A 366 -11.45 -10.34 1.25
CA ILE A 366 -12.62 -9.63 0.72
C ILE A 366 -12.22 -8.20 0.34
N PRO A 367 -12.21 -7.83 -0.97
CA PRO A 367 -11.92 -6.48 -1.40
C PRO A 367 -13.05 -5.52 -1.05
N ASP A 368 -12.75 -4.23 -0.97
CA ASP A 368 -13.76 -3.22 -0.69
C ASP A 368 -14.89 -3.21 -1.74
N SER A 369 -14.57 -3.49 -3.00
CA SER A 369 -15.50 -3.58 -4.12
C SER A 369 -16.55 -4.72 -4.00
N ALA A 370 -16.33 -5.69 -3.13
CA ALA A 370 -17.30 -6.74 -2.80
C ALA A 370 -18.08 -6.47 -1.50
N LYS A 371 -17.81 -5.37 -0.77
CA LYS A 371 -18.43 -5.01 0.52
C LYS A 371 -19.60 -4.07 0.36
N THR A 372 -20.55 -4.14 1.29
CA THR A 372 -21.58 -3.12 1.50
C THR A 372 -20.98 -1.88 2.18
N LEU A 373 -21.72 -0.76 2.20
CA LEU A 373 -21.29 0.43 2.95
C LEU A 373 -21.13 0.15 4.45
N LEU A 374 -22.00 -0.69 5.01
CA LEU A 374 -21.90 -1.09 6.42
C LEU A 374 -20.60 -1.86 6.70
N GLU A 375 -20.28 -2.86 5.88
CA GLU A 375 -19.03 -3.64 6.00
C GLU A 375 -17.77 -2.78 5.79
N LEU A 376 -17.84 -1.70 5.00
CA LEU A 376 -16.72 -0.76 4.85
C LEU A 376 -16.43 -0.01 6.15
N THR A 377 -17.43 0.21 7.02
CA THR A 377 -17.23 0.88 8.32
C THR A 377 -16.54 0.00 9.36
N GLU A 378 -16.41 -1.30 9.13
CA GLU A 378 -15.73 -2.21 10.08
C GLU A 378 -14.19 -2.03 10.10
N LYS A 379 -13.66 -1.16 9.27
CA LYS A 379 -12.23 -0.82 9.28
C LYS A 379 -11.88 -0.02 10.53
N ALA A 380 -10.73 -0.32 11.12
CA ALA A 380 -10.20 0.43 12.27
C ALA A 380 -10.15 1.95 12.00
N GLY A 381 -10.69 2.72 12.92
CA GLY A 381 -10.73 4.19 12.88
C GLY A 381 -12.02 4.81 12.33
N VAL A 382 -12.99 4.00 11.85
CA VAL A 382 -14.33 4.46 11.38
C VAL A 382 -15.46 3.53 11.85
N THR A 383 -15.23 2.78 12.91
CA THR A 383 -16.17 1.76 13.42
C THR A 383 -17.36 2.37 14.19
N LYS A 384 -17.17 3.53 14.81
CA LYS A 384 -18.22 4.19 15.61
C LYS A 384 -19.44 4.55 14.77
N ILE A 385 -19.26 5.08 13.56
CA ILE A 385 -20.40 5.44 12.72
C ILE A 385 -21.23 4.21 12.34
N GLY A 386 -20.59 3.09 11.95
CA GLY A 386 -21.29 1.83 11.68
C GLY A 386 -22.07 1.32 12.89
N SER A 387 -21.49 1.42 14.08
CA SER A 387 -22.15 1.05 15.34
C SER A 387 -23.38 1.94 15.63
N LEU A 388 -23.28 3.25 15.40
CA LEU A 388 -24.40 4.18 15.56
C LEU A 388 -25.54 3.90 14.58
N PHE A 389 -25.23 3.55 13.31
CA PHE A 389 -26.24 3.11 12.34
C PHE A 389 -26.95 1.83 12.79
N LYS A 390 -26.22 0.87 13.36
CA LYS A 390 -26.81 -0.35 13.95
C LYS A 390 -27.72 -0.02 15.12
N GLN A 391 -27.29 0.80 16.06
CA GLN A 391 -28.07 1.22 17.23
C GLN A 391 -29.32 2.03 16.85
N ALA A 392 -29.21 2.90 15.85
CA ALA A 392 -30.33 3.71 15.38
C ALA A 392 -31.33 2.94 14.49
N GLY A 393 -31.07 1.66 14.19
CA GLY A 393 -31.91 0.86 13.28
C GLY A 393 -31.90 1.34 11.83
N LEU A 394 -30.79 1.95 11.38
CA LEU A 394 -30.65 2.55 10.04
C LEU A 394 -29.74 1.71 9.11
N THR A 395 -29.40 0.47 9.49
CA THR A 395 -28.50 -0.41 8.72
C THR A 395 -29.00 -0.68 7.31
N THR A 396 -30.31 -0.75 7.12
CA THR A 396 -30.94 -0.99 5.83
C THR A 396 -30.53 0.04 4.76
N TYR A 397 -30.21 1.28 5.15
CA TYR A 397 -29.72 2.30 4.21
C TYR A 397 -28.30 1.99 3.71
N LEU A 398 -27.44 1.42 4.56
CA LEU A 398 -26.05 1.09 4.21
C LEU A 398 -25.91 -0.26 3.48
N GLU A 399 -26.96 -1.08 3.51
CA GLU A 399 -27.03 -2.40 2.85
C GLU A 399 -27.78 -2.38 1.53
N LYS A 400 -28.46 -1.27 1.21
CA LYS A 400 -29.20 -1.10 -0.05
C LYS A 400 -28.30 -1.25 -1.27
N LYS A 401 -28.87 -1.79 -2.35
CA LYS A 401 -28.27 -1.88 -3.68
C LYS A 401 -28.43 -0.58 -4.47
N GLU A 402 -28.27 0.56 -3.79
CA GLU A 402 -28.39 1.90 -4.37
C GLU A 402 -27.01 2.59 -4.38
N PRO A 403 -26.72 3.44 -5.39
CA PRO A 403 -25.46 4.17 -5.47
C PRO A 403 -25.45 5.32 -4.46
N LEU A 404 -25.01 5.07 -3.23
CA LEU A 404 -24.92 6.04 -2.14
C LEU A 404 -23.46 6.37 -1.80
N THR A 405 -23.24 7.51 -1.15
CA THR A 405 -21.93 7.85 -0.56
C THR A 405 -22.10 8.10 0.92
N LEU A 406 -21.33 7.37 1.72
CA LEU A 406 -21.23 7.59 3.16
C LEU A 406 -20.04 8.53 3.45
N LEU A 407 -20.32 9.69 4.02
CA LEU A 407 -19.31 10.59 4.59
C LEU A 407 -19.04 10.12 6.02
N ALA A 408 -18.02 9.27 6.22
CA ALA A 408 -17.75 8.56 7.47
C ALA A 408 -16.74 9.33 8.33
N PRO A 409 -17.15 9.96 9.47
CA PRO A 409 -16.22 10.58 10.39
C PRO A 409 -15.30 9.53 11.03
N GLN A 410 -14.05 9.93 11.27
CA GLN A 410 -13.13 9.10 12.06
C GLN A 410 -13.64 8.92 13.48
N ASP A 411 -13.32 7.77 14.10
CA ASP A 411 -13.76 7.44 15.47
C ASP A 411 -13.37 8.51 16.51
N VAL A 412 -12.25 9.19 16.29
CA VAL A 412 -11.75 10.28 17.15
C VAL A 412 -12.62 11.55 17.10
N ALA A 413 -13.44 11.70 16.06
CA ALA A 413 -14.34 12.85 15.92
C ALA A 413 -15.58 12.76 16.84
N PHE A 414 -15.92 11.57 17.33
CA PHE A 414 -17.09 11.35 18.18
C PHE A 414 -16.76 11.59 19.65
N LYS A 415 -17.50 12.51 20.29
CA LYS A 415 -17.48 12.72 21.74
C LYS A 415 -18.22 11.56 22.44
N GLU A 416 -17.88 11.29 23.70
CA GLU A 416 -18.49 10.17 24.48
C GLU A 416 -20.00 10.36 24.70
N GLU A 417 -20.48 11.59 24.70
CA GLU A 417 -21.89 11.93 24.94
C GLU A 417 -22.84 11.61 23.77
N MET A 418 -22.32 11.27 22.57
CA MET A 418 -23.14 10.97 21.38
C MET A 418 -23.67 9.53 21.34
N THR A 419 -23.90 8.90 22.48
CA THR A 419 -24.37 7.48 22.56
C THR A 419 -25.88 7.35 22.70
N VAL A 420 -26.61 8.45 22.96
CA VAL A 420 -28.07 8.40 23.12
C VAL A 420 -28.75 8.47 21.77
N VAL A 421 -29.47 7.41 21.41
CA VAL A 421 -30.23 7.34 20.17
C VAL A 421 -31.51 8.14 20.32
N ASN A 422 -31.52 9.34 19.73
CA ASN A 422 -32.69 10.21 19.61
C ASN A 422 -32.94 10.56 18.13
N GLU A 423 -33.99 11.32 17.84
CA GLU A 423 -34.33 11.73 16.48
C GLU A 423 -33.23 12.64 15.86
N ASP A 424 -32.58 13.46 16.65
CA ASP A 424 -31.49 14.33 16.17
C ASP A 424 -30.28 13.51 15.70
N LEU A 425 -29.90 12.46 16.43
CA LEU A 425 -28.85 11.54 16.01
C LEU A 425 -29.24 10.79 14.73
N ARG A 426 -30.50 10.34 14.60
CA ARG A 426 -30.99 9.69 13.37
C ARG A 426 -30.89 10.62 12.17
N ASN A 427 -31.33 11.87 12.32
CA ASN A 427 -31.22 12.89 11.26
C ASN A 427 -29.76 13.20 10.94
N LEU A 428 -28.90 13.32 11.94
CA LEU A 428 -27.46 13.52 11.75
C LEU A 428 -26.84 12.37 10.97
N LEU A 429 -27.16 11.12 11.28
CA LEU A 429 -26.66 9.95 10.53
C LEU A 429 -27.13 9.97 9.07
N LEU A 430 -28.37 10.38 8.81
CA LEU A 430 -28.91 10.52 7.45
C LEU A 430 -28.27 11.70 6.68
N ASP A 431 -27.82 12.74 7.38
CA ASP A 431 -27.03 13.86 6.82
C ASP A 431 -25.68 13.36 6.27
N HIS A 432 -25.11 12.30 6.86
CA HIS A 432 -23.86 11.71 6.41
C HIS A 432 -24.00 10.78 5.21
N ILE A 433 -25.21 10.50 4.73
CA ILE A 433 -25.44 9.70 3.52
C ILE A 433 -25.87 10.62 2.38
N VAL A 434 -25.06 10.69 1.36
CA VAL A 434 -25.31 11.47 0.15
C VAL A 434 -25.88 10.56 -0.94
N LYS A 435 -26.89 11.05 -1.65
CA LYS A 435 -27.45 10.40 -2.84
C LYS A 435 -26.38 10.35 -3.94
N ASN A 436 -26.34 9.29 -4.71
CA ASN A 436 -25.33 8.96 -5.72
C ASN A 436 -23.97 8.49 -5.16
N GLN A 437 -23.32 7.64 -5.94
CA GLN A 437 -21.96 7.20 -5.68
C GLN A 437 -20.97 8.26 -6.19
N LEU A 438 -20.33 8.95 -5.28
CA LEU A 438 -19.36 10.00 -5.56
C LEU A 438 -17.93 9.46 -5.52
N SER A 439 -17.04 10.19 -6.18
CA SER A 439 -15.60 10.03 -6.00
C SER A 439 -14.98 11.41 -5.81
N SER A 440 -14.11 11.53 -4.80
CA SER A 440 -13.40 12.77 -4.49
C SER A 440 -12.63 13.33 -5.68
N LYS A 441 -12.20 12.45 -6.60
CA LYS A 441 -11.49 12.80 -7.83
C LYS A 441 -12.31 13.70 -8.78
N TYR A 442 -13.63 13.60 -8.75
CA TYR A 442 -14.53 14.31 -9.66
C TYR A 442 -15.34 15.42 -8.97
N MET A 443 -15.17 15.60 -7.66
CA MET A 443 -15.82 16.68 -6.92
C MET A 443 -15.19 18.02 -7.27
N TYR A 444 -16.01 19.08 -7.32
CA TYR A 444 -15.58 20.42 -7.68
C TYR A 444 -16.10 21.46 -6.68
N HIS A 445 -15.42 22.59 -6.63
CA HIS A 445 -15.78 23.71 -5.73
C HIS A 445 -17.18 24.25 -6.06
N GLY A 446 -18.00 24.42 -5.02
CA GLY A 446 -19.38 24.87 -5.15
C GLY A 446 -20.39 23.79 -5.58
N GLN A 447 -19.97 22.53 -5.71
CA GLN A 447 -20.89 21.42 -5.94
C GLN A 447 -21.85 21.26 -4.75
N ILE A 448 -23.13 21.01 -5.07
CA ILE A 448 -24.16 20.74 -4.06
C ILE A 448 -24.43 19.24 -4.03
N LEU A 449 -24.46 18.68 -2.83
CA LEU A 449 -24.75 17.27 -2.56
C LEU A 449 -26.08 17.15 -1.82
N ASP A 450 -26.96 16.27 -2.28
CA ASP A 450 -28.24 15.99 -1.63
C ASP A 450 -28.09 14.81 -0.66
N THR A 451 -28.46 15.02 0.60
CA THR A 451 -28.42 13.98 1.64
C THR A 451 -29.73 13.17 1.68
N LEU A 452 -29.72 12.03 2.38
CA LEU A 452 -30.93 11.26 2.62
C LEU A 452 -31.89 11.94 3.59
N SER A 453 -31.44 12.80 4.48
CA SER A 453 -32.29 13.65 5.33
C SER A 453 -33.02 14.74 4.54
N GLY A 454 -32.62 15.01 3.29
CA GLY A 454 -33.14 16.09 2.45
C GLY A 454 -32.37 17.40 2.53
N LYS A 455 -31.34 17.49 3.35
CA LYS A 455 -30.46 18.66 3.41
C LYS A 455 -29.50 18.71 2.23
N LYS A 456 -28.99 19.89 1.92
CA LYS A 456 -28.01 20.16 0.87
C LYS A 456 -26.69 20.53 1.49
N LEU A 457 -25.59 19.92 1.00
CA LEU A 457 -24.23 20.15 1.45
C LEU A 457 -23.41 20.78 0.35
N ARG A 458 -22.50 21.68 0.71
CA ARG A 458 -21.61 22.37 -0.23
C ARG A 458 -20.23 21.73 -0.19
N VAL A 459 -19.61 21.63 -1.36
CA VAL A 459 -18.24 21.13 -1.54
C VAL A 459 -17.30 22.32 -1.68
N PHE A 460 -16.22 22.31 -0.91
CA PHE A 460 -15.14 23.29 -0.97
C PHE A 460 -13.83 22.61 -1.39
N VAL A 461 -13.24 23.09 -2.49
CA VAL A 461 -11.93 22.61 -2.95
C VAL A 461 -10.90 23.67 -2.68
N TYR A 462 -9.96 23.34 -1.77
CA TYR A 462 -8.79 24.14 -1.46
C TYR A 462 -7.53 23.52 -2.08
N ARG A 463 -6.43 24.26 -2.05
CA ARG A 463 -5.17 23.77 -2.66
C ARG A 463 -4.73 22.39 -2.16
N ASN A 464 -4.92 22.10 -0.89
CA ASN A 464 -4.45 20.86 -0.23
C ASN A 464 -5.57 20.09 0.48
N ALA A 465 -6.82 20.51 0.34
CA ALA A 465 -7.95 19.88 1.01
C ALA A 465 -9.20 19.89 0.15
N LEU A 466 -10.00 18.85 0.28
CA LEU A 466 -11.35 18.74 -0.26
C LEU A 466 -12.30 18.57 0.93
N CYS A 467 -13.22 19.49 1.08
CA CYS A 467 -14.10 19.56 2.24
C CYS A 467 -15.57 19.55 1.82
N VAL A 468 -16.40 19.03 2.69
CA VAL A 468 -17.87 19.08 2.61
C VAL A 468 -18.36 19.76 3.88
N GLU A 469 -18.97 20.95 3.74
CA GLU A 469 -19.28 21.85 4.86
C GLU A 469 -18.07 22.05 5.79
N ASN A 470 -18.20 21.76 7.07
CA ASN A 470 -17.18 21.92 8.10
C ASN A 470 -16.11 20.83 8.15
N THR A 471 -16.25 19.76 7.38
CA THR A 471 -15.40 18.56 7.48
C THR A 471 -14.64 18.29 6.20
N CYS A 472 -13.41 17.82 6.29
CA CYS A 472 -12.57 17.57 5.12
C CYS A 472 -12.23 16.07 4.99
N ILE A 473 -11.93 15.67 3.75
CA ILE A 473 -11.58 14.27 3.46
C ILE A 473 -10.20 13.99 4.05
N ALA A 474 -10.15 13.02 4.97
CA ALA A 474 -8.94 12.62 5.69
C ALA A 474 -8.18 11.48 4.99
N ALA A 475 -8.84 10.70 4.14
CA ALA A 475 -8.24 9.57 3.42
C ALA A 475 -8.91 9.33 2.07
N HIS A 476 -8.26 8.50 1.23
CA HIS A 476 -8.80 8.14 -0.09
C HIS A 476 -10.16 7.46 -0.01
N ASP A 477 -10.96 7.66 -1.06
CA ASP A 477 -12.27 7.04 -1.23
C ASP A 477 -12.15 5.50 -1.16
N ARG A 478 -13.12 4.89 -0.53
CA ARG A 478 -13.32 3.43 -0.55
C ARG A 478 -14.58 3.12 -1.35
N LYS A 479 -14.39 2.44 -2.47
CA LYS A 479 -15.49 2.05 -3.33
C LYS A 479 -15.99 0.68 -2.92
N GLY A 480 -17.22 0.62 -2.41
CA GLY A 480 -17.95 -0.61 -2.14
C GLY A 480 -18.69 -1.14 -3.37
N ARG A 481 -19.45 -2.23 -3.20
CA ARG A 481 -20.19 -2.88 -4.29
C ARG A 481 -21.24 -1.95 -4.93
N PHE A 482 -21.99 -1.22 -4.13
CA PHE A 482 -23.05 -0.33 -4.60
C PHE A 482 -22.82 1.14 -4.24
N GLY A 483 -21.93 1.45 -3.31
CA GLY A 483 -21.69 2.79 -2.84
C GLY A 483 -20.22 3.12 -2.64
N ALA A 484 -19.96 4.34 -2.18
CA ALA A 484 -18.63 4.80 -1.82
C ALA A 484 -18.60 5.27 -0.36
N MET A 485 -17.45 5.20 0.29
CA MET A 485 -17.22 5.77 1.61
C MET A 485 -16.04 6.74 1.54
N MET A 486 -16.26 7.96 2.03
CA MET A 486 -15.22 8.97 2.21
C MET A 486 -14.95 9.15 3.70
N ILE A 487 -13.71 9.02 4.11
CA ILE A 487 -13.33 9.18 5.52
C ILE A 487 -13.13 10.66 5.81
N MET A 488 -13.88 11.19 6.77
CA MET A 488 -13.92 12.61 7.14
C MET A 488 -13.18 12.85 8.45
N ASP A 489 -12.59 14.03 8.62
CA ASP A 489 -11.84 14.41 9.83
C ASP A 489 -12.74 14.80 11.02
N LYS A 490 -13.96 15.27 10.74
CA LYS A 490 -14.93 15.72 11.73
C LYS A 490 -16.32 15.18 11.44
N ILE A 491 -17.21 15.29 12.42
CA ILE A 491 -18.65 15.08 12.22
C ILE A 491 -19.20 16.23 11.39
N LEU A 492 -20.04 15.92 10.43
CA LEU A 492 -20.69 16.88 9.57
C LEU A 492 -21.73 17.70 10.36
N THR A 493 -21.68 19.01 10.22
CA THR A 493 -22.68 19.93 10.77
C THR A 493 -23.28 20.75 9.63
N PRO A 494 -24.43 20.31 9.07
CA PRO A 494 -25.10 21.04 8.00
C PRO A 494 -25.56 22.42 8.47
N PRO A 495 -25.52 23.44 7.59
CA PRO A 495 -25.96 24.78 7.95
C PRO A 495 -27.45 24.85 8.26
N VAL A 496 -27.85 25.63 9.26
CA VAL A 496 -29.25 25.75 9.74
C VAL A 496 -29.88 27.10 9.39
N GLY A 497 -29.08 28.19 9.36
CA GLY A 497 -29.55 29.53 9.09
C GLY A 497 -28.48 30.40 8.44
N THR A 498 -28.77 31.68 8.23
CA THR A 498 -27.79 32.65 7.76
C THR A 498 -26.76 32.98 8.85
N ILE A 499 -25.67 33.66 8.50
CA ILE A 499 -24.67 34.13 9.48
C ILE A 499 -25.36 34.96 10.59
N MET A 500 -26.30 35.85 10.23
CA MET A 500 -27.01 36.67 11.21
C MET A 500 -27.93 35.84 12.10
N ASP A 501 -28.58 34.81 11.57
CA ASP A 501 -29.44 33.93 12.36
C ASP A 501 -28.60 33.19 13.43
N MET A 502 -27.46 32.65 13.00
CA MET A 502 -26.56 31.92 13.90
C MET A 502 -25.92 32.83 14.95
N LEU A 503 -25.49 34.05 14.57
CA LEU A 503 -24.93 35.01 15.54
C LEU A 503 -25.98 35.46 16.57
N LYS A 504 -27.26 35.64 16.19
CA LYS A 504 -28.35 35.97 17.09
C LYS A 504 -28.74 34.83 18.03
N ALA A 505 -28.56 33.59 17.59
CA ALA A 505 -28.88 32.40 18.37
C ALA A 505 -27.81 32.07 19.43
N ASP A 506 -26.64 32.69 19.38
CA ASP A 506 -25.52 32.43 20.28
C ASP A 506 -25.22 33.71 21.13
N ASP A 507 -25.54 33.64 22.41
CA ASP A 507 -25.37 34.75 23.36
C ASP A 507 -23.93 35.27 23.43
N ARG A 508 -22.94 34.48 23.08
CA ARG A 508 -21.53 34.89 23.03
C ARG A 508 -21.27 36.05 22.07
N PHE A 509 -22.17 36.31 21.11
CA PHE A 509 -22.02 37.32 20.07
C PHE A 509 -23.00 38.48 20.17
N SER A 510 -23.74 38.62 21.25
CA SER A 510 -24.79 39.63 21.38
C SER A 510 -24.29 41.08 21.16
N MET A 511 -23.07 41.40 21.62
CA MET A 511 -22.43 42.71 21.37
C MET A 511 -22.05 42.88 19.89
N LEU A 512 -21.51 41.86 19.25
CA LEU A 512 -21.20 41.89 17.81
C LEU A 512 -22.45 42.05 16.97
N VAL A 513 -23.56 41.38 17.33
CA VAL A 513 -24.86 41.53 16.66
C VAL A 513 -25.34 42.97 16.72
N GLY A 514 -25.27 43.61 17.93
CA GLY A 514 -25.58 45.02 18.09
C GLY A 514 -24.73 45.96 17.22
N ALA A 515 -23.42 45.70 17.14
CA ALA A 515 -22.49 46.46 16.32
C ALA A 515 -22.82 46.31 14.80
N ILE A 516 -23.10 45.09 14.33
CA ILE A 516 -23.48 44.80 12.94
C ILE A 516 -24.78 45.53 12.56
N GLN A 517 -25.77 45.55 13.47
CA GLN A 517 -27.04 46.22 13.25
C GLN A 517 -26.83 47.75 13.17
N THR A 518 -26.06 48.33 14.11
CA THR A 518 -25.73 49.76 14.13
C THR A 518 -24.97 50.18 12.88
N ALA A 519 -24.08 49.34 12.38
CA ALA A 519 -23.29 49.58 11.16
C ALA A 519 -24.08 49.37 9.85
N GLY A 520 -25.34 48.92 9.91
CA GLY A 520 -26.17 48.66 8.73
C GLY A 520 -25.71 47.47 7.87
N LEU A 521 -24.99 46.50 8.46
CA LEU A 521 -24.44 45.33 7.75
C LEU A 521 -25.36 44.11 7.84
N THR A 522 -26.51 44.19 8.48
CA THR A 522 -27.45 43.08 8.68
C THR A 522 -27.90 42.46 7.37
N GLU A 523 -28.30 43.30 6.38
CA GLU A 523 -28.73 42.79 5.07
C GLU A 523 -27.58 42.12 4.32
N THR A 524 -26.35 42.62 4.43
CA THR A 524 -25.18 42.03 3.80
C THR A 524 -24.91 40.61 4.30
N LEU A 525 -25.10 40.36 5.60
CA LEU A 525 -24.89 39.04 6.22
C LEU A 525 -26.13 38.13 6.18
N ASN A 526 -27.30 38.64 5.74
CA ASN A 526 -28.50 37.84 5.50
C ASN A 526 -28.65 37.43 4.04
N ARG A 527 -28.08 38.20 3.10
CA ARG A 527 -28.19 37.87 1.69
C ARG A 527 -27.42 36.57 1.31
N PRO A 528 -27.84 35.87 0.27
CA PRO A 528 -27.05 34.75 -0.30
C PRO A 528 -25.62 35.22 -0.65
N GLY A 529 -24.63 34.43 -0.28
CA GLY A 529 -23.22 34.75 -0.50
C GLY A 529 -22.28 33.67 -0.02
N THR A 530 -20.99 34.00 -0.01
CA THR A 530 -19.90 33.12 0.41
C THR A 530 -19.00 33.84 1.39
N PHE A 531 -19.45 34.06 2.61
CA PHE A 531 -18.74 34.89 3.59
C PHE A 531 -18.00 34.01 4.62
N THR A 532 -16.87 34.51 5.11
CA THR A 532 -16.24 34.07 6.36
C THR A 532 -16.23 35.20 7.34
N ILE A 533 -16.86 35.05 8.49
CA ILE A 533 -16.80 36.05 9.53
C ILE A 533 -15.92 35.56 10.69
N PHE A 534 -14.96 36.39 11.09
CA PHE A 534 -14.20 36.22 12.33
C PHE A 534 -14.92 37.00 13.43
N ALA A 535 -15.71 36.28 14.23
CA ALA A 535 -16.62 36.85 15.20
C ALA A 535 -15.93 36.96 16.56
N PRO A 536 -15.58 38.18 17.02
CA PRO A 536 -15.11 38.37 18.40
C PRO A 536 -16.25 38.10 19.38
N THR A 537 -15.93 37.31 20.42
CA THR A 537 -16.87 37.05 21.52
C THR A 537 -17.11 38.32 22.34
N ASN A 538 -18.17 38.33 23.15
CA ASN A 538 -18.44 39.44 24.07
C ASN A 538 -17.23 39.69 24.98
N ASP A 539 -16.59 38.64 25.50
CA ASP A 539 -15.39 38.73 26.33
C ASP A 539 -14.22 39.41 25.60
N ALA A 540 -14.05 39.07 24.30
CA ALA A 540 -13.03 39.68 23.43
C ALA A 540 -13.26 41.20 23.27
N ILE A 541 -14.51 41.64 23.17
CA ILE A 541 -14.88 43.05 23.06
C ILE A 541 -14.72 43.76 24.42
N LEU A 542 -15.19 43.15 25.52
CA LEU A 542 -15.10 43.70 26.88
C LEU A 542 -13.66 43.80 27.38
N ALA A 543 -12.75 42.97 26.89
CA ALA A 543 -11.32 43.05 27.21
C ALA A 543 -10.62 44.30 26.62
N LEU A 544 -11.27 45.03 25.70
CA LEU A 544 -10.72 46.24 25.09
C LEU A 544 -10.91 47.47 26.02
N PRO A 545 -10.03 48.49 25.90
CA PRO A 545 -10.27 49.78 26.51
C PRO A 545 -11.60 50.39 26.04
N THR A 546 -12.31 51.14 26.90
CA THR A 546 -13.65 51.69 26.60
C THR A 546 -13.72 52.47 25.28
N ARG A 547 -12.67 53.19 24.93
CA ARG A 547 -12.58 53.90 23.66
C ARG A 547 -12.62 52.97 22.45
N GLU A 548 -11.91 51.81 22.52
CA GLU A 548 -11.89 50.82 21.46
C GLU A 548 -13.20 50.00 21.41
N GLN A 549 -13.84 49.77 22.56
CA GLN A 549 -15.19 49.16 22.61
C GLN A 549 -16.20 50.02 21.82
N ILE A 550 -16.20 51.34 22.06
CA ILE A 550 -17.06 52.29 21.32
C ILE A 550 -16.76 52.24 19.82
N ARG A 551 -15.48 52.13 19.46
CA ARG A 551 -15.07 52.00 18.05
C ARG A 551 -15.59 50.71 17.41
N VAL A 552 -15.49 49.57 18.07
CA VAL A 552 -16.05 48.30 17.59
C VAL A 552 -17.54 48.40 17.33
N MET A 553 -18.27 49.12 18.22
CA MET A 553 -19.72 49.27 18.11
C MET A 553 -20.17 50.26 17.04
N ALA A 554 -19.28 51.16 16.56
CA ALA A 554 -19.66 52.25 15.68
C ALA A 554 -18.92 52.32 14.34
N ASP A 555 -17.82 51.60 14.16
CA ASP A 555 -16.99 51.70 12.95
C ASP A 555 -17.31 50.57 11.92
N PRO A 556 -18.08 50.85 10.85
CA PRO A 556 -18.39 49.87 9.83
C PRO A 556 -17.16 49.34 9.09
N THR A 557 -16.08 50.12 9.03
CA THR A 557 -14.83 49.73 8.35
C THR A 557 -14.13 48.63 9.13
N LEU A 558 -14.10 48.75 10.46
CA LEU A 558 -13.55 47.72 11.32
C LEU A 558 -14.35 46.40 11.23
N LEU A 559 -15.69 46.50 11.23
CA LEU A 559 -16.55 45.32 11.10
C LEU A 559 -16.40 44.66 9.73
N LYS A 560 -16.29 45.42 8.64
CA LYS A 560 -16.01 44.88 7.29
C LYS A 560 -14.65 44.19 7.21
N TYR A 561 -13.68 44.57 8.03
CA TYR A 561 -12.38 43.89 8.11
C TYR A 561 -12.47 42.49 8.74
N HIS A 562 -13.50 42.23 9.56
CA HIS A 562 -13.77 40.91 10.12
C HIS A 562 -14.51 39.97 9.15
N ILE A 563 -14.93 40.46 7.97
CA ILE A 563 -15.74 39.69 7.01
C ILE A 563 -14.94 39.45 5.73
N GLY A 564 -14.60 38.20 5.45
CA GLY A 564 -13.96 37.75 4.20
C GLY A 564 -14.98 37.44 3.10
N GLU A 565 -14.57 37.64 1.84
CA GLU A 565 -15.42 37.46 0.64
C GLU A 565 -15.57 36.00 0.16
N GLN A 566 -14.93 35.03 0.81
CA GLN A 566 -14.96 33.61 0.46
C GLN A 566 -15.24 32.75 1.69
N ILE A 567 -15.84 31.56 1.49
CA ILE A 567 -15.95 30.56 2.57
C ILE A 567 -14.60 29.87 2.73
N LEU A 568 -14.03 29.97 3.91
CA LEU A 568 -12.78 29.34 4.28
C LEU A 568 -12.94 28.53 5.57
N VAL A 569 -13.11 27.21 5.44
CA VAL A 569 -13.20 26.30 6.58
C VAL A 569 -11.82 25.94 7.12
N SER A 570 -11.75 25.56 8.38
CA SER A 570 -10.51 25.32 9.11
C SER A 570 -9.61 24.27 8.42
N GLY A 571 -10.19 23.21 7.88
CA GLY A 571 -9.47 22.18 7.16
C GLY A 571 -8.83 22.64 5.83
N GLY A 572 -9.27 23.78 5.29
CA GLY A 572 -8.66 24.42 4.12
C GLY A 572 -7.34 25.16 4.40
N VAL A 573 -7.00 25.36 5.67
CA VAL A 573 -5.84 26.17 6.12
C VAL A 573 -4.65 25.29 6.55
N VAL A 574 -4.55 24.05 6.09
CA VAL A 574 -3.51 23.12 6.51
C VAL A 574 -2.14 23.48 5.93
N SER A 575 -1.14 23.69 6.81
CA SER A 575 0.30 23.82 6.49
C SER A 575 0.74 25.01 5.66
N GLN A 576 -0.11 26.00 5.38
CA GLN A 576 0.24 27.21 4.63
C GLN A 576 -0.53 28.42 5.17
N ILE A 577 0.05 29.62 4.97
CA ILE A 577 -0.67 30.88 5.20
C ILE A 577 -1.60 31.10 4.01
N VAL A 578 -2.88 31.30 4.28
CA VAL A 578 -3.92 31.62 3.32
C VAL A 578 -4.29 33.09 3.50
N LEU A 579 -4.28 33.85 2.41
CA LEU A 579 -4.72 35.24 2.41
C LEU A 579 -6.21 35.29 2.05
N LEU A 580 -7.03 35.87 2.91
CA LEU A 580 -8.46 36.06 2.71
C LEU A 580 -8.77 37.53 2.55
N LYS A 581 -9.28 37.92 1.36
CA LYS A 581 -9.70 39.29 1.09
C LYS A 581 -10.96 39.61 1.88
N THR A 582 -10.97 40.76 2.55
CA THR A 582 -12.12 41.24 3.37
C THR A 582 -13.01 42.20 2.62
N LEU A 583 -14.24 42.40 3.09
CA LEU A 583 -15.15 43.42 2.58
C LEU A 583 -14.61 44.87 2.78
N GLN A 584 -13.64 45.06 3.65
CA GLN A 584 -12.93 46.32 3.82
C GLN A 584 -11.88 46.55 2.71
N GLY A 585 -11.44 45.50 2.02
CA GLY A 585 -10.47 45.56 0.93
C GLY A 585 -9.06 45.04 1.27
N SER A 586 -8.70 44.98 2.55
CA SER A 586 -7.42 44.40 3.00
C SER A 586 -7.49 42.89 3.18
N ASN A 587 -6.33 42.22 3.20
CA ASN A 587 -6.26 40.79 3.39
C ASN A 587 -6.05 40.41 4.87
N LEU A 588 -6.66 39.30 5.29
CA LEU A 588 -6.38 38.59 6.52
C LEU A 588 -5.46 37.42 6.26
N GLU A 589 -4.50 37.20 7.15
CA GLU A 589 -3.59 36.03 7.10
C GLU A 589 -4.16 34.93 7.99
N MET A 590 -4.57 33.81 7.38
CA MET A 590 -4.93 32.61 8.15
C MET A 590 -3.80 31.58 8.09
N GLY A 591 -3.50 30.98 9.21
CA GLY A 591 -2.48 29.94 9.33
C GLY A 591 -2.74 29.00 10.49
N THR A 592 -1.97 27.94 10.58
CA THR A 592 -2.03 26.97 11.69
C THR A 592 -0.75 27.04 12.51
N LYS A 593 -0.89 27.23 13.82
CA LYS A 593 0.21 27.19 14.79
C LYS A 593 -0.15 26.25 15.94
N ASN A 594 0.68 25.26 16.21
CA ASN A 594 0.43 24.25 17.25
C ASN A 594 -0.96 23.57 17.15
N HIS A 595 -1.38 23.25 15.92
CA HIS A 595 -2.70 22.67 15.59
C HIS A 595 -3.90 23.60 15.85
N VAL A 596 -3.69 24.84 16.24
CA VAL A 596 -4.72 25.86 16.40
C VAL A 596 -4.70 26.78 15.19
N ILE A 597 -5.87 27.08 14.65
CA ILE A 597 -6.02 28.04 13.55
C ILE A 597 -5.92 29.43 14.10
N ASN A 598 -5.21 30.29 13.41
CA ASN A 598 -5.01 31.68 13.76
C ASN A 598 -5.36 32.58 12.58
N VAL A 599 -5.97 33.71 12.86
CA VAL A 599 -6.17 34.81 11.91
C VAL A 599 -5.38 36.03 12.40
N ASN A 600 -4.46 36.54 11.55
CA ASN A 600 -3.52 37.61 11.93
C ASN A 600 -2.82 37.34 13.30
N LYS A 601 -2.47 36.06 13.55
CA LYS A 601 -1.89 35.55 14.83
C LYS A 601 -2.84 35.47 16.01
N ILE A 602 -4.12 35.88 15.89
CA ILE A 602 -5.16 35.71 16.90
C ILE A 602 -5.72 34.28 16.78
N PRO A 603 -5.77 33.52 17.89
CA PRO A 603 -6.30 32.16 17.84
C PRO A 603 -7.82 32.15 17.59
N VAL A 604 -8.25 31.19 16.79
CA VAL A 604 -9.67 30.87 16.63
C VAL A 604 -10.06 29.92 17.75
N VAL A 605 -11.03 30.33 18.58
CA VAL A 605 -11.47 29.56 19.76
C VAL A 605 -12.56 28.53 19.42
N ASP A 606 -13.41 28.85 18.42
CA ASP A 606 -14.43 27.95 17.92
C ASP A 606 -14.52 28.12 16.39
N ALA A 607 -14.31 27.05 15.64
CA ALA A 607 -14.17 27.12 14.21
C ALA A 607 -15.30 26.39 13.48
N ASP A 608 -15.57 26.81 12.24
CA ASP A 608 -16.45 26.12 11.30
C ASP A 608 -17.93 26.06 11.73
N LEU A 609 -18.45 27.11 12.33
CA LEU A 609 -19.88 27.27 12.55
C LEU A 609 -20.54 27.61 11.20
N MET A 610 -21.10 26.57 10.55
CA MET A 610 -21.56 26.68 9.15
C MET A 610 -22.90 27.37 9.05
N ALA A 611 -22.96 28.43 8.26
CA ALA A 611 -24.19 29.13 7.88
C ALA A 611 -24.52 28.91 6.39
N THR A 612 -25.79 29.08 6.01
CA THR A 612 -26.24 28.89 4.61
C THR A 612 -25.52 29.81 3.61
N ASN A 613 -25.08 30.97 4.05
CA ASN A 613 -24.38 31.98 3.24
C ASN A 613 -22.92 32.20 3.67
N GLY A 614 -22.36 31.32 4.54
CA GLY A 614 -20.97 31.48 4.95
C GLY A 614 -20.52 30.55 6.05
N VAL A 615 -19.47 30.97 6.76
CA VAL A 615 -18.91 30.28 7.94
C VAL A 615 -18.51 31.30 9.00
N ILE A 616 -18.70 30.96 10.27
CA ILE A 616 -18.33 31.80 11.43
C ILE A 616 -17.15 31.13 12.13
N HIS A 617 -16.12 31.90 12.44
CA HIS A 617 -15.01 31.53 13.32
C HIS A 617 -15.00 32.46 14.52
N ALA A 618 -15.23 31.94 15.72
CA ALA A 618 -15.14 32.70 16.95
C ALA A 618 -13.68 33.02 17.30
N ILE A 619 -13.40 34.25 17.66
CA ILE A 619 -12.06 34.70 18.07
C ILE A 619 -12.11 35.36 19.46
N ASP A 620 -11.02 35.24 20.23
CA ASP A 620 -10.88 35.78 21.58
C ASP A 620 -10.36 37.22 21.62
N SER A 621 -10.10 37.83 20.48
CA SER A 621 -9.58 39.19 20.36
C SER A 621 -10.09 39.85 19.08
N VAL A 622 -10.31 41.18 19.14
CA VAL A 622 -10.78 41.96 17.98
C VAL A 622 -9.63 42.18 16.98
N LEU A 623 -9.87 41.93 15.70
CA LEU A 623 -8.91 42.19 14.62
C LEU A 623 -8.66 43.70 14.47
N GLN A 624 -7.39 44.11 14.51
CA GLN A 624 -6.98 45.50 14.32
C GLN A 624 -6.50 45.72 12.87
N ILE A 625 -6.95 46.81 12.26
CA ILE A 625 -6.47 47.26 10.96
C ILE A 625 -5.07 47.84 11.15
N SER A 626 -4.03 47.14 10.77
CA SER A 626 -2.66 47.64 10.86
C SER A 626 -2.39 48.73 9.82
N ALA A 627 -1.91 49.88 10.26
CA ALA A 627 -1.58 51.04 9.41
C ALA A 627 -0.30 50.87 8.56
N ALA A 628 0.23 49.68 8.39
CA ALA A 628 1.44 49.45 7.56
C ALA A 628 1.48 48.05 7.00
N ARG A 629 1.11 47.91 5.73
CA ARG A 629 1.80 47.19 4.65
C ARG A 629 0.93 47.24 3.42
N GLN A 630 1.03 48.31 2.66
CA GLN A 630 0.88 48.25 1.22
C GLN A 630 2.09 47.44 0.69
N THR A 631 2.04 46.14 0.80
CA THR A 631 2.89 45.27 0.03
C THR A 631 2.11 44.91 -1.24
N GLU A 632 2.79 45.17 -2.34
CA GLU A 632 2.40 44.96 -3.71
C GLU A 632 1.49 43.76 -3.94
N SER A 633 0.44 44.01 -4.70
CA SER A 633 -0.44 43.06 -5.35
C SER A 633 0.34 41.88 -5.94
N LEU A 634 0.45 40.81 -5.17
CA LEU A 634 0.58 39.49 -5.77
C LEU A 634 -0.83 39.08 -6.20
N ASN A 635 -1.04 39.10 -7.51
CA ASN A 635 -2.26 38.79 -8.21
C ASN A 635 -3.11 37.74 -7.50
N GLY A 636 -4.38 38.05 -7.30
CA GLY A 636 -5.39 37.17 -6.77
C GLY A 636 -5.26 35.78 -7.42
N MET A 637 -4.96 34.78 -6.61
CA MET A 637 -4.92 33.40 -7.05
C MET A 637 -6.37 32.95 -7.30
N GLU A 638 -6.89 33.23 -8.48
CA GLU A 638 -7.98 32.42 -9.03
C GLU A 638 -7.48 30.97 -9.07
N ILE A 639 -8.22 30.08 -8.41
CA ILE A 639 -7.96 28.65 -8.46
C ILE A 639 -8.17 28.20 -9.90
N SER A 640 -7.08 28.13 -10.67
CA SER A 640 -7.15 27.77 -12.07
C SER A 640 -7.44 26.27 -12.21
N ARG A 641 -8.07 25.88 -13.32
CA ARG A 641 -8.24 24.46 -13.71
C ARG A 641 -6.92 23.67 -13.66
N LYS A 642 -5.75 24.32 -13.77
CA LYS A 642 -4.42 23.71 -13.69
C LYS A 642 -4.05 23.29 -12.25
N ASP A 643 -4.53 23.98 -11.22
CA ASP A 643 -4.27 23.63 -9.83
C ASP A 643 -5.09 22.40 -9.40
N ILE A 644 -6.29 22.24 -9.96
CA ILE A 644 -7.12 21.02 -9.81
C ILE A 644 -6.42 19.82 -10.46
N LEU A 645 -5.72 19.99 -11.59
CA LEU A 645 -4.97 18.90 -12.24
C LEU A 645 -3.72 18.48 -11.48
N ARG A 646 -3.06 19.38 -10.74
CA ARG A 646 -1.91 19.05 -9.89
C ARG A 646 -2.29 18.23 -8.65
N PHE A 647 -3.52 18.33 -8.15
CA PHE A 647 -4.04 17.47 -7.10
C PHE A 647 -4.17 16.01 -7.58
N ARG A 648 -4.30 15.78 -8.89
CA ARG A 648 -4.42 14.45 -9.53
C ARG A 648 -3.11 13.66 -9.62
N GLU A 649 -1.93 14.29 -9.57
CA GLU A 649 -0.65 13.66 -9.91
C GLU A 649 0.26 13.31 -8.73
N ARG A 650 -0.07 13.70 -7.50
CA ARG A 650 0.74 13.36 -6.32
C ARG A 650 0.02 12.38 -5.42
N PRO A 651 0.53 11.14 -5.25
CA PRO A 651 0.08 10.29 -4.15
C PRO A 651 0.43 10.99 -2.83
N ALA A 652 -0.54 11.17 -1.96
CA ALA A 652 -0.34 11.74 -0.64
C ALA A 652 0.68 10.88 0.13
N LYS A 653 1.86 11.41 0.39
CA LYS A 653 2.76 10.86 1.39
C LYS A 653 2.10 11.09 2.75
N ILE A 654 1.52 10.05 3.31
CA ILE A 654 1.03 10.03 4.68
C ILE A 654 2.25 10.21 5.59
N PRO A 655 2.33 11.24 6.45
CA PRO A 655 3.35 11.30 7.48
C PRO A 655 3.14 10.13 8.43
N SER A 656 4.09 9.23 8.54
CA SER A 656 4.08 8.19 9.56
C SER A 656 4.14 8.86 10.93
N ILE A 657 3.05 8.79 11.69
CA ILE A 657 3.01 9.21 13.09
C ILE A 657 3.90 8.25 13.87
N ARG A 658 5.12 8.68 14.19
CA ARG A 658 5.97 8.02 15.19
C ARG A 658 5.31 8.20 16.55
N MET A 659 4.64 7.19 17.06
CA MET A 659 4.30 7.11 18.48
C MET A 659 5.60 7.05 19.31
N ARG A 660 5.92 8.13 20.01
CA ARG A 660 6.91 8.13 21.09
C ARG A 660 6.37 7.26 22.22
N LYS A 661 7.01 6.12 22.46
CA LYS A 661 6.83 5.37 23.69
C LYS A 661 7.29 6.26 24.87
N VAL A 662 6.35 6.65 25.71
CA VAL A 662 6.65 7.21 27.03
C VAL A 662 7.11 6.06 27.92
N THR A 663 8.40 5.96 28.17
CA THR A 663 8.97 5.10 29.19
C THR A 663 8.69 5.72 30.55
N ARG A 664 7.77 5.11 31.31
CA ARG A 664 7.64 5.39 32.77
C ARG A 664 8.90 4.88 33.45
N GLY A 665 9.71 5.79 33.97
CA GLY A 665 10.80 5.50 34.86
C GLY A 665 10.26 4.98 36.21
N ALA A 666 10.57 3.72 36.54
CA ALA A 666 10.35 3.20 37.87
C ALA A 666 11.51 3.63 38.78
N HIS A 667 11.23 4.53 39.73
CA HIS A 667 12.09 4.79 40.87
C HIS A 667 12.04 3.57 41.80
N GLN A 668 13.09 2.75 41.83
CA GLN A 668 13.35 1.86 42.94
C GLN A 668 14.07 2.64 44.05
N LYS A 669 13.38 2.87 45.16
CA LYS A 669 14.00 3.19 46.45
C LYS A 669 14.65 1.92 47.03
N LYS A 670 15.95 1.94 47.20
CA LYS A 670 16.66 1.03 48.13
C LYS A 670 16.40 1.49 49.56
N SER A 671 15.94 0.60 50.42
CA SER A 671 16.14 0.66 51.87
C SER A 671 16.63 -0.69 52.32
N LYS A 672 17.77 -0.66 52.97
CA LYS A 672 18.46 -1.60 53.87
C LYS A 672 18.23 -3.08 53.62
#